data_0169c1b49538dc99adc1264c87cf6452
#
_entry.id   0169c1b49538dc99adc1264c87cf6452
#
_cell.length_a   1.000
_cell.length_b   1.000
_cell.length_c   1.000
_cell.angle_alpha   90.00
_cell.angle_beta   90.00
_cell.angle_gamma   90.00
#
_symmetry.space_group_name_H-M   'P 1'
#
loop_
_entity.id
_entity.type
_entity.pdbx_description
1 polymer ?
#
loop_
_entity_poly.entity_id
_entity_poly.type
_entity_poly.pdbx_seq_one_letter_code
_entity_poly.pdbx_strand_id
1 'polypeptide(L)'
;MLETINSPSDLRKVPAADLPKLVDELRETIIGTVSKTGGHLAPSLGVVDLTVALHYAFDTPRDKIIWDVGHQAYAHKLLTGRRDQFKTLRQYGGISGFPKREESPYDNFNVGHASTSISAALGMVAARDIKGEDFRVVAVIGDGSISAGLAFEGLNQAGHLKKNLIVILNDNEMSISPNVGALSAYLNRMMTGNFYTKLRQETKQFLQNIPRVGESMFNIAKKAEESIKGFMAPGLLFEELGFQYVGPIDGHRMDHLLETFRNIKDFTWPVLVHVITKKGKGCEFAESNPSQFHGTPPFDPETGKAVVKKQKVMSYTDVFGRTMVKLAEDNDKVVAITAAMCDGTGLEQFAAQYPDRFFDVGIAESHGVTFACGLAAEGMRPVTAIYSTFMQRAYDQVVHDLCLQNLPVTLALDRAGIVGEDGPTHHGVFDIAYLRHLPNMVIMAPKDENELQHMLKTALEYHGPAALRYPRGTGLGVPMDQELKLLSIGKGEVLQDGDDVVIIAIGNMVRPAQEAGERLKAGGISAAVVNARFVKPLDEELILRLAKMTGRIVTVEEHVLQGGFGSAVLECFENNRLSAVKTLRIGLPDRFIEHGTQAVLRQKYGLDTDGIFASVRDFVEKTSLKAVSPVANIKTKDA
;
A
#
# COMPACT_ATOMS: atom_id res chain seq x y z
N MET A 1 -19.15 -25.15 -15.65
CA MET A 1 -19.00 -24.16 -16.74
C MET A 1 -17.63 -23.50 -16.69
N LEU A 2 -17.16 -23.01 -15.52
CA LEU A 2 -15.84 -22.39 -15.36
C LEU A 2 -14.69 -23.30 -15.83
N GLU A 3 -14.80 -24.61 -15.66
CA GLU A 3 -13.79 -25.59 -16.09
C GLU A 3 -13.50 -25.56 -17.60
N THR A 4 -14.44 -25.13 -18.43
CA THR A 4 -14.28 -25.04 -19.89
C THR A 4 -13.74 -23.68 -20.35
N ILE A 5 -13.61 -22.71 -19.46
CA ILE A 5 -13.13 -21.35 -19.78
C ILE A 5 -11.64 -21.26 -19.46
N ASN A 6 -10.79 -21.23 -20.49
CA ASN A 6 -9.34 -21.06 -20.37
C ASN A 6 -8.90 -19.65 -20.81
N SER A 7 -9.79 -18.92 -21.48
CA SER A 7 -9.50 -17.56 -21.97
C SER A 7 -10.80 -16.76 -22.14
N PRO A 8 -10.72 -15.43 -22.22
CA PRO A 8 -11.88 -14.60 -22.56
C PRO A 8 -12.53 -14.95 -23.91
N SER A 9 -11.80 -15.56 -24.85
CA SER A 9 -12.38 -16.04 -26.10
C SER A 9 -13.33 -17.22 -25.89
N ASP A 10 -13.12 -18.05 -24.87
CA ASP A 10 -14.04 -19.12 -24.51
C ASP A 10 -15.26 -18.54 -23.77
N LEU A 11 -15.05 -17.57 -22.90
CA LEU A 11 -16.14 -16.86 -22.23
C LEU A 11 -17.13 -16.25 -23.23
N ARG A 12 -16.65 -15.63 -24.32
CA ARG A 12 -17.51 -15.02 -25.35
C ARG A 12 -18.36 -16.05 -26.13
N LYS A 13 -18.07 -17.34 -26.02
CA LYS A 13 -18.90 -18.41 -26.62
C LYS A 13 -20.05 -18.83 -25.70
N VAL A 14 -20.02 -18.46 -24.42
CA VAL A 14 -21.07 -18.76 -23.45
C VAL A 14 -22.33 -17.94 -23.80
N PRO A 15 -23.53 -18.55 -23.84
CA PRO A 15 -24.76 -17.78 -24.01
C PRO A 15 -24.94 -16.76 -22.89
N ALA A 16 -25.36 -15.53 -23.23
CA ALA A 16 -25.53 -14.46 -22.24
C ALA A 16 -26.46 -14.84 -21.06
N ALA A 17 -27.47 -15.70 -21.33
CA ALA A 17 -28.39 -16.19 -20.31
C ALA A 17 -27.71 -17.09 -19.26
N ASP A 18 -26.57 -17.68 -19.58
CA ASP A 18 -25.84 -18.60 -18.69
C ASP A 18 -24.75 -17.92 -17.90
N LEU A 19 -24.41 -16.64 -18.22
CA LEU A 19 -23.37 -15.87 -17.51
C LEU A 19 -23.63 -15.72 -16.00
N PRO A 20 -24.88 -15.57 -15.50
CA PRO A 20 -25.12 -15.53 -14.05
C PRO A 20 -24.68 -16.81 -13.34
N LYS A 21 -24.82 -17.99 -13.94
CA LYS A 21 -24.33 -19.24 -13.35
C LYS A 21 -22.80 -19.27 -13.26
N LEU A 22 -22.12 -18.76 -14.30
CA LEU A 22 -20.67 -18.61 -14.28
C LEU A 22 -20.21 -17.65 -13.17
N VAL A 23 -20.94 -16.57 -12.95
CA VAL A 23 -20.67 -15.62 -11.86
C VAL A 23 -20.72 -16.32 -10.50
N ASP A 24 -21.70 -17.19 -10.27
CA ASP A 24 -21.82 -17.95 -9.01
C ASP A 24 -20.65 -18.93 -8.84
N GLU A 25 -20.29 -19.70 -9.88
CA GLU A 25 -19.13 -20.61 -9.85
C GLU A 25 -17.80 -19.85 -9.57
N LEU A 26 -17.64 -18.64 -10.12
CA LEU A 26 -16.48 -17.80 -9.85
C LEU A 26 -16.43 -17.35 -8.39
N ARG A 27 -17.57 -16.94 -7.82
CA ARG A 27 -17.67 -16.55 -6.40
C ARG A 27 -17.32 -17.71 -5.48
N GLU A 28 -17.89 -18.88 -5.71
CA GLU A 28 -17.58 -20.11 -4.94
C GLU A 28 -16.09 -20.45 -5.01
N THR A 29 -15.49 -20.37 -6.19
CA THR A 29 -14.05 -20.64 -6.39
C THR A 29 -13.18 -19.63 -5.63
N ILE A 30 -13.55 -18.35 -5.66
CA ILE A 30 -12.84 -17.29 -4.93
C ILE A 30 -12.95 -17.52 -3.42
N ILE A 31 -14.16 -17.75 -2.89
CA ILE A 31 -14.38 -18.03 -1.46
C ILE A 31 -13.59 -19.26 -1.03
N GLY A 32 -13.70 -20.37 -1.76
CA GLY A 32 -13.03 -21.63 -1.44
C GLY A 32 -11.50 -21.56 -1.49
N THR A 33 -10.93 -20.67 -2.31
CA THR A 33 -9.47 -20.45 -2.37
C THR A 33 -9.03 -19.49 -1.26
N VAL A 34 -9.66 -18.31 -1.16
CA VAL A 34 -9.25 -17.27 -0.20
C VAL A 34 -9.45 -17.74 1.24
N SER A 35 -10.45 -18.61 1.52
CA SER A 35 -10.60 -19.23 2.84
C SER A 35 -9.35 -20.01 3.29
N LYS A 36 -8.54 -20.53 2.34
CA LYS A 36 -7.31 -21.29 2.62
C LYS A 36 -6.04 -20.45 2.54
N THR A 37 -5.96 -19.53 1.56
CA THR A 37 -4.74 -18.75 1.30
C THR A 37 -4.73 -17.39 1.99
N GLY A 38 -5.88 -16.92 2.46
CA GLY A 38 -6.09 -15.51 2.74
C GLY A 38 -6.11 -14.67 1.47
N GLY A 39 -6.44 -13.39 1.59
CA GLY A 39 -6.42 -12.45 0.46
C GLY A 39 -7.56 -11.44 0.46
N HIS A 40 -7.79 -10.81 -0.69
CA HIS A 40 -8.77 -9.74 -0.86
C HIS A 40 -10.14 -10.32 -1.27
N LEU A 41 -10.94 -10.76 -0.27
CA LEU A 41 -12.21 -11.44 -0.52
C LEU A 41 -13.31 -10.47 -0.96
N ALA A 42 -13.67 -9.54 -0.08
CA ALA A 42 -14.83 -8.67 -0.29
C ALA A 42 -14.71 -7.78 -1.54
N PRO A 43 -13.55 -7.15 -1.85
CA PRO A 43 -13.37 -6.40 -3.09
C PRO A 43 -13.53 -7.27 -4.34
N SER A 44 -12.98 -8.49 -4.32
CA SER A 44 -13.04 -9.41 -5.47
C SER A 44 -14.45 -9.91 -5.73
N LEU A 45 -15.21 -10.27 -4.69
CA LEU A 45 -16.59 -10.73 -4.82
C LEU A 45 -17.54 -9.64 -5.37
N GLY A 46 -17.30 -8.40 -4.99
CA GLY A 46 -18.12 -7.26 -5.41
C GLY A 46 -18.08 -6.98 -6.91
N VAL A 47 -17.02 -7.38 -7.61
CA VAL A 47 -16.83 -7.06 -9.04
C VAL A 47 -16.85 -8.27 -9.96
N VAL A 48 -17.33 -9.43 -9.52
CA VAL A 48 -17.35 -10.64 -10.38
C VAL A 48 -18.22 -10.43 -11.60
N ASP A 49 -19.44 -9.90 -11.43
CA ASP A 49 -20.35 -9.59 -12.56
C ASP A 49 -19.72 -8.60 -13.54
N LEU A 50 -19.16 -7.50 -13.01
CA LEU A 50 -18.47 -6.48 -13.79
C LEU A 50 -17.29 -7.08 -14.58
N THR A 51 -16.51 -7.96 -13.97
CA THR A 51 -15.34 -8.61 -14.59
C THR A 51 -15.77 -9.52 -15.73
N VAL A 52 -16.81 -10.33 -15.52
CA VAL A 52 -17.40 -11.20 -16.57
C VAL A 52 -17.90 -10.33 -17.72
N ALA A 53 -18.67 -9.28 -17.44
CA ALA A 53 -19.22 -8.39 -18.46
C ALA A 53 -18.12 -7.69 -19.27
N LEU A 54 -17.04 -7.23 -18.63
CA LEU A 54 -15.90 -6.59 -19.31
C LEU A 54 -15.21 -7.56 -20.26
N HIS A 55 -14.86 -8.77 -19.81
CA HIS A 55 -14.22 -9.79 -20.69
C HIS A 55 -15.13 -10.36 -21.76
N TYR A 56 -16.45 -10.27 -21.56
CA TYR A 56 -17.44 -10.68 -22.56
C TYR A 56 -17.59 -9.62 -23.65
N ALA A 57 -17.60 -8.32 -23.29
CA ALA A 57 -17.84 -7.22 -24.20
C ALA A 57 -16.58 -6.75 -24.97
N PHE A 58 -15.40 -6.78 -24.31
CA PHE A 58 -14.14 -6.31 -24.87
C PHE A 58 -13.25 -7.45 -25.34
N ASP A 59 -12.54 -7.24 -26.44
CA ASP A 59 -11.68 -8.28 -27.07
C ASP A 59 -10.29 -8.32 -26.45
N THR A 60 -10.23 -8.74 -25.17
CA THR A 60 -8.95 -8.90 -24.47
C THR A 60 -8.19 -10.15 -24.96
N PRO A 61 -6.83 -10.09 -25.09
CA PRO A 61 -5.91 -9.05 -24.64
C PRO A 61 -5.63 -7.93 -25.66
N ARG A 62 -6.32 -7.89 -26.82
CA ARG A 62 -6.20 -6.79 -27.78
C ARG A 62 -6.68 -5.50 -27.12
N ASP A 63 -7.90 -5.46 -26.64
CA ASP A 63 -8.40 -4.41 -25.77
C ASP A 63 -7.73 -4.51 -24.40
N LYS A 64 -7.45 -3.36 -23.75
CA LYS A 64 -6.69 -3.28 -22.52
C LYS A 64 -7.61 -2.97 -21.34
N ILE A 65 -7.51 -3.76 -20.27
CA ILE A 65 -8.16 -3.47 -18.99
C ILE A 65 -7.08 -3.21 -17.94
N ILE A 66 -7.14 -2.05 -17.30
CA ILE A 66 -6.25 -1.65 -16.21
C ILE A 66 -7.06 -1.58 -14.93
N TRP A 67 -6.73 -2.43 -13.97
CA TRP A 67 -7.35 -2.46 -12.65
C TRP A 67 -6.64 -1.47 -11.72
N ASP A 68 -7.36 -0.53 -11.14
CA ASP A 68 -6.81 0.32 -10.09
C ASP A 68 -6.60 -0.50 -8.81
N VAL A 69 -5.49 -0.36 -8.12
CA VAL A 69 -5.04 -1.24 -7.02
C VAL A 69 -4.86 -2.71 -7.48
N GLY A 70 -5.87 -3.31 -8.07
CA GLY A 70 -5.88 -4.69 -8.55
C GLY A 70 -6.22 -5.75 -7.50
N HIS A 71 -6.57 -5.35 -6.28
CA HIS A 71 -7.00 -6.26 -5.20
C HIS A 71 -8.37 -6.93 -5.50
N GLN A 72 -9.13 -6.41 -6.46
CA GLN A 72 -10.40 -6.94 -6.94
C GLN A 72 -10.27 -7.88 -8.14
N ALA A 73 -9.05 -8.22 -8.60
CA ALA A 73 -8.83 -8.88 -9.89
C ALA A 73 -8.85 -10.42 -9.85
N TYR A 74 -9.44 -11.08 -8.85
CA TYR A 74 -9.41 -12.54 -8.74
C TYR A 74 -10.25 -13.21 -9.83
N ALA A 75 -11.45 -12.71 -10.13
CA ALA A 75 -12.24 -13.20 -11.26
C ALA A 75 -11.52 -12.99 -12.60
N HIS A 76 -10.81 -11.86 -12.78
CA HIS A 76 -9.97 -11.63 -13.95
C HIS A 76 -8.89 -12.71 -14.10
N LYS A 77 -8.20 -13.10 -13.02
CA LYS A 77 -7.20 -14.17 -13.07
C LYS A 77 -7.81 -15.52 -13.46
N LEU A 78 -8.97 -15.86 -12.91
CA LEU A 78 -9.69 -17.10 -13.23
C LEU A 78 -10.10 -17.16 -14.70
N LEU A 79 -10.58 -16.06 -15.27
CA LEU A 79 -11.04 -15.99 -16.67
C LEU A 79 -9.92 -15.87 -17.70
N THR A 80 -8.69 -15.63 -17.25
CA THR A 80 -7.52 -15.38 -18.11
C THR A 80 -6.44 -16.46 -18.00
N GLY A 81 -6.85 -17.72 -17.82
CA GLY A 81 -5.99 -18.90 -17.94
C GLY A 81 -5.21 -19.29 -16.68
N ARG A 82 -5.49 -18.67 -15.52
CA ARG A 82 -4.80 -18.97 -14.24
C ARG A 82 -5.63 -19.79 -13.27
N ARG A 83 -6.74 -20.40 -13.72
CA ARG A 83 -7.64 -21.19 -12.89
C ARG A 83 -6.92 -22.33 -12.16
N ASP A 84 -6.12 -23.13 -12.87
CA ASP A 84 -5.45 -24.30 -12.30
C ASP A 84 -4.38 -23.91 -11.27
N GLN A 85 -3.78 -22.73 -11.45
CA GLN A 85 -2.82 -22.15 -10.53
C GLN A 85 -3.46 -21.34 -9.38
N PHE A 86 -4.77 -21.09 -9.44
CA PHE A 86 -5.44 -20.18 -8.51
C PHE A 86 -5.35 -20.64 -7.05
N LYS A 87 -5.23 -21.96 -6.81
CA LYS A 87 -4.96 -22.54 -5.48
C LYS A 87 -3.62 -22.09 -4.85
N THR A 88 -2.70 -21.53 -5.64
CA THR A 88 -1.40 -21.01 -5.18
C THR A 88 -1.39 -19.51 -5.00
N LEU A 89 -2.57 -18.87 -4.98
CA LEU A 89 -2.73 -17.43 -4.86
C LEU A 89 -1.99 -16.90 -3.64
N ARG A 90 -1.11 -15.89 -3.83
CA ARG A 90 -0.30 -15.22 -2.80
C ARG A 90 0.73 -16.11 -2.10
N GLN A 91 0.92 -17.37 -2.53
CA GLN A 91 1.94 -18.26 -1.98
C GLN A 91 3.26 -18.08 -2.71
N TYR A 92 4.37 -18.28 -2.01
CA TYR A 92 5.71 -18.24 -2.61
C TYR A 92 5.81 -19.20 -3.81
N GLY A 93 6.27 -18.68 -4.95
CA GLY A 93 6.33 -19.41 -6.21
C GLY A 93 4.98 -19.64 -6.91
N GLY A 94 3.89 -19.17 -6.32
CA GLY A 94 2.54 -19.17 -6.91
C GLY A 94 2.20 -17.88 -7.62
N ILE A 95 0.90 -17.67 -7.90
CA ILE A 95 0.40 -16.46 -8.55
C ILE A 95 0.25 -15.29 -7.55
N SER A 96 0.54 -14.07 -8.03
CA SER A 96 0.40 -12.84 -7.27
C SER A 96 -1.05 -12.54 -6.88
N GLY A 97 -1.25 -11.84 -5.76
CA GLY A 97 -2.55 -11.30 -5.36
C GLY A 97 -3.04 -10.13 -6.23
N PHE A 98 -2.16 -9.56 -7.07
CA PHE A 98 -2.43 -8.43 -7.95
C PHE A 98 -2.13 -8.78 -9.41
N PRO A 99 -2.70 -8.07 -10.40
CA PRO A 99 -2.28 -8.15 -11.79
C PRO A 99 -0.78 -7.91 -11.96
N LYS A 100 -0.12 -8.79 -12.73
CA LYS A 100 1.32 -8.76 -12.94
C LYS A 100 1.65 -9.16 -14.38
N ARG A 101 2.27 -8.26 -15.13
CA ARG A 101 2.55 -8.43 -16.58
C ARG A 101 3.35 -9.69 -16.91
N GLU A 102 4.22 -10.10 -16.00
CA GLU A 102 5.03 -11.30 -16.15
C GLU A 102 4.23 -12.60 -15.97
N GLU A 103 3.03 -12.52 -15.37
CA GLU A 103 2.16 -13.69 -15.19
C GLU A 103 1.24 -13.94 -16.38
N SER A 104 0.80 -12.89 -17.08
CA SER A 104 -0.24 -13.04 -18.10
C SER A 104 -0.23 -11.88 -19.10
N PRO A 105 -0.45 -12.12 -20.40
CA PRO A 105 -0.63 -11.08 -21.41
C PRO A 105 -1.91 -10.26 -21.21
N TYR A 106 -2.81 -10.71 -20.35
CA TYR A 106 -4.04 -9.99 -19.97
C TYR A 106 -3.80 -8.96 -18.85
N ASP A 107 -2.68 -9.05 -18.13
CA ASP A 107 -2.28 -8.09 -17.09
C ASP A 107 -1.50 -6.95 -17.76
N ASN A 108 -2.20 -5.91 -18.21
CA ASN A 108 -1.61 -4.85 -19.03
C ASN A 108 -0.69 -3.89 -18.25
N PHE A 109 -0.83 -3.82 -16.93
CA PHE A 109 -0.04 -2.97 -16.05
C PHE A 109 0.14 -3.62 -14.68
N ASN A 110 1.35 -3.52 -14.09
CA ASN A 110 1.59 -3.96 -12.72
C ASN A 110 0.95 -2.97 -11.77
N VAL A 111 0.12 -3.45 -10.84
CA VAL A 111 -0.65 -2.61 -9.92
C VAL A 111 -0.52 -3.11 -8.49
N GLY A 112 -0.94 -2.29 -7.54
CA GLY A 112 -0.89 -2.55 -6.09
C GLY A 112 -1.21 -1.29 -5.30
N HIS A 113 -0.77 -0.13 -5.80
CA HIS A 113 -1.10 1.18 -5.25
C HIS A 113 -2.31 1.79 -5.97
N ALA A 114 -3.15 2.50 -5.23
CA ALA A 114 -4.36 3.13 -5.74
C ALA A 114 -4.09 4.30 -6.68
N SER A 115 -5.08 4.64 -7.52
CA SER A 115 -5.21 5.90 -8.25
C SER A 115 -4.31 6.06 -9.47
N THR A 116 -3.64 4.98 -9.91
CA THR A 116 -2.70 5.03 -11.05
C THR A 116 -3.34 4.64 -12.39
N SER A 117 -4.51 3.98 -12.36
CA SER A 117 -5.11 3.33 -13.53
C SER A 117 -5.48 4.30 -14.66
N ILE A 118 -6.03 5.46 -14.32
CA ILE A 118 -6.47 6.46 -15.32
C ILE A 118 -5.27 7.01 -16.09
N SER A 119 -4.21 7.42 -15.38
CA SER A 119 -3.00 7.94 -16.01
C SER A 119 -2.31 6.88 -16.88
N ALA A 120 -2.21 5.64 -16.39
CA ALA A 120 -1.65 4.53 -17.16
C ALA A 120 -2.48 4.23 -18.41
N ALA A 121 -3.79 4.19 -18.28
CA ALA A 121 -4.73 3.98 -19.38
C ALA A 121 -4.66 5.10 -20.43
N LEU A 122 -4.60 6.35 -20.00
CA LEU A 122 -4.47 7.50 -20.89
C LEU A 122 -3.14 7.44 -21.69
N GLY A 123 -2.05 7.04 -21.03
CA GLY A 123 -0.78 6.80 -21.72
C GLY A 123 -0.88 5.70 -22.80
N MET A 124 -1.62 4.61 -22.52
CA MET A 124 -1.86 3.54 -23.51
C MET A 124 -2.74 4.02 -24.67
N VAL A 125 -3.76 4.84 -24.40
CA VAL A 125 -4.59 5.48 -25.43
C VAL A 125 -3.74 6.38 -26.33
N ALA A 126 -2.89 7.20 -25.75
CA ALA A 126 -2.00 8.07 -26.51
C ALA A 126 -1.03 7.25 -27.39
N ALA A 127 -0.44 6.18 -26.85
CA ALA A 127 0.44 5.29 -27.60
C ALA A 127 -0.28 4.58 -28.75
N ARG A 128 -1.52 4.10 -28.52
CA ARG A 128 -2.39 3.53 -29.56
C ARG A 128 -2.58 4.51 -30.73
N ASP A 129 -2.96 5.74 -30.41
CA ASP A 129 -3.25 6.77 -31.43
C ASP A 129 -1.99 7.13 -32.24
N ILE A 130 -0.82 7.24 -31.57
CA ILE A 130 0.46 7.52 -32.25
C ILE A 130 0.83 6.39 -33.21
N LYS A 131 0.53 5.13 -32.84
CA LYS A 131 0.81 3.96 -33.69
C LYS A 131 -0.22 3.73 -34.78
N GLY A 132 -1.36 4.43 -34.76
CA GLY A 132 -2.48 4.19 -35.65
C GLY A 132 -3.17 2.84 -35.40
N GLU A 133 -3.08 2.31 -34.18
CA GLU A 133 -3.75 1.07 -33.75
C GLU A 133 -5.20 1.36 -33.32
N ASP A 134 -6.05 0.32 -33.40
CA ASP A 134 -7.46 0.42 -33.02
C ASP A 134 -7.81 -0.64 -31.96
N PHE A 135 -7.61 -0.31 -30.70
CA PHE A 135 -8.06 -1.11 -29.54
C PHE A 135 -8.67 -0.20 -28.47
N ARG A 136 -9.50 -0.77 -27.62
CA ARG A 136 -10.11 -0.03 -26.52
C ARG A 136 -9.23 -0.12 -25.28
N VAL A 137 -9.27 0.92 -24.45
CA VAL A 137 -8.58 0.96 -23.16
C VAL A 137 -9.59 1.30 -22.07
N VAL A 138 -9.69 0.43 -21.08
CA VAL A 138 -10.62 0.53 -19.96
C VAL A 138 -9.82 0.64 -18.67
N ALA A 139 -10.02 1.70 -17.90
CA ALA A 139 -9.54 1.84 -16.53
C ALA A 139 -10.68 1.52 -15.56
N VAL A 140 -10.50 0.57 -14.65
CA VAL A 140 -11.47 0.25 -13.60
C VAL A 140 -10.94 0.80 -12.29
N ILE A 141 -11.60 1.81 -11.74
CA ILE A 141 -11.19 2.53 -10.53
C ILE A 141 -12.31 2.52 -9.48
N GLY A 142 -11.95 2.35 -8.21
CA GLY A 142 -12.88 2.44 -7.10
C GLY A 142 -13.16 3.89 -6.67
N ASP A 143 -14.30 4.09 -6.01
CA ASP A 143 -14.77 5.35 -5.45
C ASP A 143 -13.81 5.96 -4.41
N GLY A 144 -13.15 5.12 -3.59
CA GLY A 144 -12.07 5.58 -2.71
C GLY A 144 -10.83 6.04 -3.46
N SER A 145 -10.45 5.33 -4.53
CA SER A 145 -9.24 5.62 -5.31
C SER A 145 -9.35 6.86 -6.20
N ILE A 146 -10.55 7.19 -6.69
CA ILE A 146 -10.76 8.34 -7.59
C ILE A 146 -10.59 9.67 -6.86
N SER A 147 -10.66 9.67 -5.52
CA SER A 147 -10.49 10.87 -4.69
C SER A 147 -9.04 11.36 -4.58
N ALA A 148 -8.05 10.55 -4.95
CA ALA A 148 -6.64 10.91 -4.87
C ALA A 148 -6.21 11.87 -6.01
N GLY A 149 -5.22 12.73 -5.73
CA GLY A 149 -4.75 13.76 -6.65
C GLY A 149 -4.36 13.22 -8.01
N LEU A 150 -3.58 12.13 -8.08
CA LEU A 150 -3.13 11.54 -9.35
C LEU A 150 -4.31 11.07 -10.25
N ALA A 151 -5.37 10.52 -9.65
CA ALA A 151 -6.57 10.14 -10.41
C ALA A 151 -7.25 11.39 -11.00
N PHE A 152 -7.33 12.48 -10.21
CA PHE A 152 -7.90 13.74 -10.64
C PHE A 152 -7.08 14.41 -11.75
N GLU A 153 -5.75 14.39 -11.66
CA GLU A 153 -4.82 14.84 -12.70
C GLU A 153 -5.03 14.04 -14.01
N GLY A 154 -5.19 12.71 -13.89
CA GLY A 154 -5.48 11.84 -15.03
C GLY A 154 -6.83 12.15 -15.70
N LEU A 155 -7.89 12.38 -14.92
CA LEU A 155 -9.20 12.80 -15.43
C LEU A 155 -9.13 14.14 -16.12
N ASN A 156 -8.52 15.14 -15.48
CA ASN A 156 -8.37 16.49 -16.04
C ASN A 156 -7.65 16.47 -17.41
N GLN A 157 -6.55 15.72 -17.51
CA GLN A 157 -5.82 15.62 -18.77
C GLN A 157 -6.60 14.81 -19.83
N ALA A 158 -7.27 13.72 -19.44
CA ALA A 158 -8.04 12.90 -20.37
C ALA A 158 -9.18 13.72 -21.02
N GLY A 159 -9.92 14.50 -20.24
CA GLY A 159 -10.95 15.39 -20.74
C GLY A 159 -10.40 16.50 -21.64
N HIS A 160 -9.26 17.10 -21.29
CA HIS A 160 -8.58 18.10 -22.15
C HIS A 160 -8.17 17.51 -23.51
N LEU A 161 -7.58 16.32 -23.50
CA LEU A 161 -7.11 15.65 -24.72
C LEU A 161 -8.24 15.06 -25.55
N LYS A 162 -9.44 14.90 -24.99
CA LYS A 162 -10.63 14.34 -25.65
C LYS A 162 -10.37 12.98 -26.28
N LYS A 163 -9.55 12.16 -25.64
CA LYS A 163 -9.15 10.85 -26.14
C LYS A 163 -10.18 9.78 -25.79
N ASN A 164 -10.35 8.79 -26.66
CA ASN A 164 -11.23 7.64 -26.42
C ASN A 164 -10.66 6.76 -25.31
N LEU A 165 -10.97 7.11 -24.06
CA LEU A 165 -10.68 6.39 -22.83
C LEU A 165 -11.99 6.01 -22.15
N ILE A 166 -12.12 4.77 -21.70
CA ILE A 166 -13.25 4.30 -20.91
C ILE A 166 -12.80 4.20 -19.44
N VAL A 167 -13.43 4.95 -18.57
CA VAL A 167 -13.23 4.88 -17.11
C VAL A 167 -14.47 4.23 -16.49
N ILE A 168 -14.30 3.11 -15.81
CA ILE A 168 -15.35 2.47 -15.03
C ILE A 168 -15.15 2.87 -13.56
N LEU A 169 -16.02 3.74 -13.07
CA LEU A 169 -16.09 4.07 -11.65
C LEU A 169 -16.91 2.98 -10.94
N ASN A 170 -16.23 2.10 -10.23
CA ASN A 170 -16.85 1.06 -9.40
C ASN A 170 -17.13 1.65 -8.01
N ASP A 171 -18.36 2.01 -7.76
CA ASP A 171 -18.81 2.64 -6.51
C ASP A 171 -19.48 1.61 -5.61
N ASN A 172 -18.95 1.46 -4.40
CA ASN A 172 -19.52 0.62 -3.35
C ASN A 172 -19.50 1.30 -1.98
N GLU A 173 -19.33 2.63 -1.97
CA GLU A 173 -19.30 3.51 -0.79
C GLU A 173 -18.15 3.23 0.21
N MET A 174 -17.17 2.40 -0.20
CA MET A 174 -16.13 1.94 0.71
C MET A 174 -14.74 1.86 0.02
N SER A 175 -13.74 2.36 0.73
CA SER A 175 -12.33 1.98 0.53
C SER A 175 -11.99 0.74 1.39
N ILE A 176 -11.02 0.79 2.27
CA ILE A 176 -10.84 -0.21 3.35
C ILE A 176 -11.89 0.03 4.43
N SER A 177 -12.07 1.28 4.85
CA SER A 177 -13.14 1.81 5.70
C SER A 177 -14.16 2.60 4.87
N PRO A 178 -15.27 3.08 5.45
CA PRO A 178 -16.18 4.00 4.77
C PRO A 178 -15.42 5.19 4.19
N ASN A 179 -15.78 5.60 2.97
CA ASN A 179 -15.11 6.70 2.30
C ASN A 179 -15.33 8.03 3.01
N VAL A 180 -14.29 8.86 3.02
CA VAL A 180 -14.33 10.21 3.60
C VAL A 180 -14.21 11.29 2.49
N GLY A 181 -14.62 12.50 2.83
CA GLY A 181 -14.44 13.68 1.99
C GLY A 181 -15.66 14.07 1.14
N ALA A 182 -15.58 15.27 0.57
CA ALA A 182 -16.68 15.90 -0.16
C ALA A 182 -17.04 15.16 -1.46
N LEU A 183 -16.05 14.56 -2.15
CA LEU A 183 -16.30 13.78 -3.36
C LEU A 183 -17.12 12.52 -3.07
N SER A 184 -16.78 11.81 -2.00
CA SER A 184 -17.57 10.65 -1.55
C SER A 184 -19.01 11.07 -1.19
N ALA A 185 -19.17 12.17 -0.44
CA ALA A 185 -20.49 12.70 -0.13
C ALA A 185 -21.27 13.13 -1.38
N TYR A 186 -20.57 13.60 -2.42
CA TYR A 186 -21.18 13.92 -3.73
C TYR A 186 -21.67 12.65 -4.44
N LEU A 187 -20.84 11.60 -4.51
CA LEU A 187 -21.21 10.30 -5.11
C LEU A 187 -22.40 9.68 -4.38
N ASN A 188 -22.40 9.66 -3.05
CA ASN A 188 -23.48 9.12 -2.23
C ASN A 188 -24.81 9.87 -2.46
N ARG A 189 -24.79 11.19 -2.63
CA ARG A 189 -26.00 11.96 -2.98
C ARG A 189 -26.57 11.56 -4.35
N MET A 190 -25.70 11.17 -5.29
CA MET A 190 -26.17 10.67 -6.59
C MET A 190 -26.90 9.32 -6.47
N MET A 191 -26.51 8.47 -5.52
CA MET A 191 -27.10 7.15 -5.30
C MET A 191 -28.42 7.20 -4.51
N THR A 192 -28.54 8.11 -3.55
CA THR A 192 -29.72 8.19 -2.67
C THR A 192 -30.94 8.82 -3.34
N GLY A 193 -31.21 8.51 -4.58
CA GLY A 193 -32.28 8.90 -5.52
C GLY A 193 -33.61 9.55 -5.04
N ASN A 194 -33.85 9.70 -3.73
CA ASN A 194 -35.00 10.41 -3.18
C ASN A 194 -35.00 11.91 -3.51
N PHE A 195 -33.83 12.51 -3.72
CA PHE A 195 -33.75 13.92 -4.07
C PHE A 195 -34.14 14.15 -5.54
N TYR A 196 -33.71 13.29 -6.44
CA TYR A 196 -34.05 13.34 -7.86
C TYR A 196 -35.56 13.05 -8.10
N THR A 197 -36.10 12.03 -7.42
CA THR A 197 -37.53 11.67 -7.51
C THR A 197 -38.42 12.76 -6.91
N LYS A 198 -38.01 13.33 -5.78
CA LYS A 198 -38.76 14.39 -5.09
C LYS A 198 -38.77 15.69 -5.90
N LEU A 199 -37.60 16.07 -6.42
CA LEU A 199 -37.48 17.27 -7.27
C LEU A 199 -38.21 17.10 -8.59
N ARG A 200 -38.17 15.93 -9.23
CA ARG A 200 -38.94 15.61 -10.43
C ARG A 200 -40.44 15.73 -10.18
N GLN A 201 -40.91 15.29 -9.02
CA GLN A 201 -42.33 15.46 -8.64
C GLN A 201 -42.68 16.90 -8.33
N GLU A 202 -41.83 17.63 -7.61
CA GLU A 202 -42.07 19.07 -7.30
C GLU A 202 -41.99 19.95 -8.54
N THR A 203 -41.03 19.70 -9.45
CA THR A 203 -40.94 20.40 -10.73
C THR A 203 -42.14 20.09 -11.64
N LYS A 204 -42.59 18.83 -11.66
CA LYS A 204 -43.80 18.45 -12.43
C LYS A 204 -45.08 19.09 -11.86
N GLN A 205 -45.20 19.16 -10.52
CA GLN A 205 -46.31 19.87 -9.88
C GLN A 205 -46.25 21.38 -10.11
N PHE A 206 -45.05 21.98 -10.05
CA PHE A 206 -44.85 23.41 -10.35
C PHE A 206 -45.24 23.73 -11.78
N LEU A 207 -44.81 22.95 -12.77
CA LEU A 207 -45.13 23.10 -14.19
C LEU A 207 -46.62 22.88 -14.49
N GLN A 208 -47.29 21.98 -13.74
CA GLN A 208 -48.74 21.74 -13.89
C GLN A 208 -49.63 22.86 -13.30
N ASN A 209 -49.05 23.64 -12.36
CA ASN A 209 -49.77 24.73 -11.70
C ASN A 209 -49.55 26.11 -12.34
N ILE A 210 -48.79 26.21 -13.46
CA ILE A 210 -48.61 27.45 -14.20
C ILE A 210 -49.85 27.66 -15.13
N PRO A 211 -50.59 28.78 -14.98
CA PRO A 211 -51.68 29.08 -15.90
C PRO A 211 -51.18 29.22 -17.34
N ARG A 212 -51.94 28.74 -18.31
CA ARG A 212 -51.62 28.77 -19.75
C ARG A 212 -51.28 30.22 -20.21
N VAL A 213 -49.98 30.50 -20.33
CA VAL A 213 -49.49 31.74 -20.93
C VAL A 213 -48.41 31.36 -21.95
N GLY A 214 -48.61 31.76 -23.15
CA GLY A 214 -47.91 31.75 -24.46
C GLY A 214 -46.58 30.96 -24.63
N GLU A 215 -46.34 30.48 -25.89
CA GLU A 215 -45.16 29.69 -26.31
C GLU A 215 -43.80 30.23 -25.85
N SER A 216 -43.66 31.52 -25.62
CA SER A 216 -42.41 32.16 -25.17
C SER A 216 -42.05 31.79 -23.73
N MET A 217 -43.04 31.70 -22.81
CA MET A 217 -42.80 31.27 -21.41
C MET A 217 -42.61 29.75 -21.29
N PHE A 218 -43.21 28.97 -22.17
CA PHE A 218 -42.97 27.53 -22.23
C PHE A 218 -41.51 27.24 -22.60
N ASN A 219 -40.94 28.00 -23.54
CA ASN A 219 -39.52 27.87 -23.92
C ASN A 219 -38.57 28.36 -22.81
N ILE A 220 -38.95 29.37 -22.04
CA ILE A 220 -38.18 29.82 -20.86
C ILE A 220 -38.29 28.81 -19.73
N ALA A 221 -39.47 28.24 -19.45
CA ALA A 221 -39.68 27.21 -18.47
C ALA A 221 -38.95 25.91 -18.86
N LYS A 222 -38.93 25.55 -20.12
CA LYS A 222 -38.18 24.42 -20.65
C LYS A 222 -36.67 24.64 -20.53
N LYS A 223 -36.15 25.83 -20.87
CA LYS A 223 -34.74 26.19 -20.64
C LYS A 223 -34.38 26.25 -19.16
N ALA A 224 -35.27 26.74 -18.31
CA ALA A 224 -35.07 26.72 -16.85
C ALA A 224 -35.08 25.29 -16.31
N GLU A 225 -36.01 24.44 -16.80
CA GLU A 225 -36.02 22.98 -16.46
C GLU A 225 -34.75 22.27 -16.95
N GLU A 226 -34.28 22.55 -18.15
CA GLU A 226 -33.02 22.04 -18.70
C GLU A 226 -31.80 22.55 -17.91
N SER A 227 -31.81 23.83 -17.49
CA SER A 227 -30.76 24.42 -16.65
C SER A 227 -30.78 23.85 -15.22
N ILE A 228 -31.95 23.62 -14.61
CA ILE A 228 -32.11 23.01 -13.31
C ILE A 228 -31.74 21.52 -13.38
N LYS A 229 -32.12 20.82 -14.44
CA LYS A 229 -31.68 19.44 -14.72
C LYS A 229 -30.16 19.35 -14.91
N GLY A 230 -29.56 20.29 -15.62
CA GLY A 230 -28.10 20.38 -15.79
C GLY A 230 -27.39 20.66 -14.49
N PHE A 231 -27.94 21.53 -13.62
CA PHE A 231 -27.32 21.87 -12.33
C PHE A 231 -27.42 20.76 -11.27
N MET A 232 -28.28 19.77 -11.48
CA MET A 232 -28.56 18.65 -10.57
C MET A 232 -28.36 17.26 -11.20
N ALA A 233 -27.83 17.22 -12.44
CA ALA A 233 -27.59 15.95 -13.11
C ALA A 233 -26.49 15.15 -12.39
N PRO A 234 -26.73 13.87 -12.13
CA PRO A 234 -25.65 12.98 -11.71
C PRO A 234 -24.51 13.09 -12.73
N GLY A 235 -23.27 13.28 -12.26
CA GLY A 235 -22.11 13.30 -13.16
C GLY A 235 -21.66 14.66 -13.67
N LEU A 236 -22.33 15.76 -13.32
CA LEU A 236 -21.94 17.11 -13.78
C LEU A 236 -20.44 17.40 -13.59
N LEU A 237 -19.85 16.99 -12.47
CA LEU A 237 -18.42 17.14 -12.23
C LEU A 237 -17.58 16.50 -13.35
N PHE A 238 -17.95 15.29 -13.77
CA PHE A 238 -17.22 14.56 -14.81
C PHE A 238 -17.49 15.11 -16.22
N GLU A 239 -18.70 15.63 -16.45
CA GLU A 239 -19.06 16.30 -17.70
C GLU A 239 -18.28 17.62 -17.86
N GLU A 240 -18.14 18.40 -16.80
CA GLU A 240 -17.30 19.62 -16.79
C GLU A 240 -15.81 19.30 -16.96
N LEU A 241 -15.36 18.11 -16.51
CA LEU A 241 -14.02 17.60 -16.80
C LEU A 241 -13.89 17.08 -18.25
N GLY A 242 -14.96 17.10 -19.07
CA GLY A 242 -14.94 16.72 -20.49
C GLY A 242 -15.22 15.24 -20.74
N PHE A 243 -15.76 14.50 -19.77
CA PHE A 243 -16.20 13.11 -19.95
C PHE A 243 -17.68 13.05 -20.30
N GLN A 244 -18.04 12.08 -21.14
CA GLN A 244 -19.42 11.67 -21.24
C GLN A 244 -19.74 10.76 -20.04
N TYR A 245 -20.70 11.17 -19.21
CA TYR A 245 -21.13 10.40 -18.04
C TYR A 245 -22.23 9.42 -18.41
N VAL A 246 -22.10 8.15 -17.98
CA VAL A 246 -23.09 7.08 -18.16
C VAL A 246 -23.35 6.42 -16.81
N GLY A 247 -24.57 6.46 -16.34
CA GLY A 247 -24.95 5.82 -15.08
C GLY A 247 -25.76 6.72 -14.15
N PRO A 248 -25.89 6.35 -12.85
CA PRO A 248 -25.38 5.10 -12.28
C PRO A 248 -26.14 3.86 -12.78
N ILE A 249 -25.41 2.74 -12.96
CA ILE A 249 -25.98 1.46 -13.36
C ILE A 249 -25.75 0.38 -12.29
N ASP A 250 -26.67 -0.58 -12.19
CA ASP A 250 -26.53 -1.71 -11.26
C ASP A 250 -25.47 -2.69 -11.78
N GLY A 251 -24.35 -2.79 -11.06
CA GLY A 251 -23.21 -3.63 -11.37
C GLY A 251 -23.43 -5.12 -11.14
N HIS A 252 -24.60 -5.54 -10.64
CA HIS A 252 -25.01 -6.93 -10.47
C HIS A 252 -26.09 -7.35 -11.48
N ARG A 253 -26.45 -6.47 -12.40
CA ARG A 253 -27.36 -6.75 -13.51
C ARG A 253 -26.57 -6.97 -14.79
N MET A 254 -26.32 -8.25 -15.12
CA MET A 254 -25.54 -8.65 -16.30
C MET A 254 -26.09 -8.06 -17.61
N ASP A 255 -27.42 -8.04 -17.76
CA ASP A 255 -28.09 -7.46 -18.91
C ASP A 255 -27.77 -5.97 -19.07
N HIS A 256 -27.86 -5.18 -17.98
CA HIS A 256 -27.52 -3.75 -17.97
C HIS A 256 -26.04 -3.50 -18.29
N LEU A 257 -25.14 -4.29 -17.70
CA LEU A 257 -23.71 -4.18 -17.95
C LEU A 257 -23.37 -4.45 -19.43
N LEU A 258 -23.89 -5.55 -19.99
CA LEU A 258 -23.63 -5.93 -21.39
C LEU A 258 -24.21 -4.91 -22.40
N GLU A 259 -25.42 -4.42 -22.15
CA GLU A 259 -26.02 -3.38 -22.97
C GLU A 259 -25.18 -2.09 -22.93
N THR A 260 -24.83 -1.63 -21.75
CA THR A 260 -24.01 -0.43 -21.56
C THR A 260 -22.67 -0.55 -22.26
N PHE A 261 -21.93 -1.64 -22.04
CA PHE A 261 -20.60 -1.82 -22.64
C PHE A 261 -20.66 -1.97 -24.17
N ARG A 262 -21.72 -2.56 -24.71
CA ARG A 262 -21.95 -2.60 -26.16
C ARG A 262 -22.16 -1.20 -26.72
N ASN A 263 -22.96 -0.37 -26.06
CA ASN A 263 -23.29 0.98 -26.51
C ASN A 263 -22.12 1.95 -26.46
N ILE A 264 -21.26 1.87 -25.40
CA ILE A 264 -20.11 2.79 -25.24
C ILE A 264 -18.88 2.38 -26.05
N LYS A 265 -18.82 1.16 -26.57
CA LYS A 265 -17.64 0.65 -27.28
C LYS A 265 -17.27 1.50 -28.48
N ASP A 266 -18.26 2.09 -29.14
CA ASP A 266 -18.08 2.90 -30.35
C ASP A 266 -17.98 4.41 -30.08
N PHE A 267 -17.97 4.83 -28.82
CA PHE A 267 -17.77 6.24 -28.47
C PHE A 267 -16.34 6.67 -28.82
N THR A 268 -16.22 7.90 -29.29
CA THR A 268 -14.94 8.49 -29.72
C THR A 268 -14.38 9.47 -28.68
N TRP A 269 -15.14 9.78 -27.64
CA TRP A 269 -14.81 10.70 -26.56
C TRP A 269 -14.49 9.94 -25.28
N PRO A 270 -13.85 10.57 -24.28
CA PRO A 270 -13.66 9.94 -22.99
C PRO A 270 -15.02 9.71 -22.30
N VAL A 271 -15.21 8.51 -21.77
CA VAL A 271 -16.46 8.09 -21.13
C VAL A 271 -16.16 7.67 -19.70
N LEU A 272 -16.99 8.12 -18.75
CA LEU A 272 -17.02 7.62 -17.40
C LEU A 272 -18.33 6.87 -17.16
N VAL A 273 -18.21 5.56 -16.90
CA VAL A 273 -19.35 4.69 -16.57
C VAL A 273 -19.37 4.50 -15.05
N HIS A 274 -20.41 4.98 -14.42
CA HIS A 274 -20.61 4.83 -12.97
C HIS A 274 -21.40 3.55 -12.70
N VAL A 275 -20.75 2.60 -12.04
CA VAL A 275 -21.27 1.25 -11.73
C VAL A 275 -21.39 1.09 -10.23
N ILE A 276 -22.61 0.83 -9.75
CA ILE A 276 -22.88 0.57 -8.33
C ILE A 276 -22.71 -0.92 -8.06
N THR A 277 -21.86 -1.26 -7.09
CA THR A 277 -21.65 -2.65 -6.67
C THR A 277 -21.79 -2.80 -5.16
N LYS A 278 -21.93 -4.05 -4.71
CA LYS A 278 -21.94 -4.39 -3.29
C LYS A 278 -20.68 -5.17 -2.93
N LYS A 279 -19.86 -4.60 -2.07
CA LYS A 279 -18.63 -5.23 -1.59
C LYS A 279 -18.96 -6.52 -0.82
N GLY A 280 -18.28 -7.63 -1.16
CA GLY A 280 -18.57 -8.93 -0.54
C GLY A 280 -19.76 -9.69 -1.13
N LYS A 281 -20.35 -9.24 -2.26
CA LYS A 281 -21.54 -9.79 -2.89
C LYS A 281 -21.53 -11.32 -3.00
N GLY A 282 -22.60 -11.95 -2.48
CA GLY A 282 -22.77 -13.40 -2.50
C GLY A 282 -22.08 -14.16 -1.34
N CYS A 283 -21.55 -13.41 -0.35
CA CYS A 283 -20.97 -13.97 0.86
C CYS A 283 -21.46 -13.17 2.07
N GLU A 284 -22.41 -13.70 2.84
CA GLU A 284 -23.16 -12.99 3.89
C GLU A 284 -22.26 -12.30 4.92
N PHE A 285 -21.23 -12.98 5.42
CA PHE A 285 -20.32 -12.41 6.40
C PHE A 285 -19.39 -11.34 5.77
N ALA A 286 -19.06 -11.44 4.50
CA ALA A 286 -18.27 -10.43 3.79
C ALA A 286 -19.10 -9.20 3.39
N GLU A 287 -20.41 -9.38 3.17
CA GLU A 287 -21.36 -8.28 2.95
C GLU A 287 -21.65 -7.52 4.25
N SER A 288 -21.74 -8.24 5.38
CA SER A 288 -22.03 -7.63 6.69
C SER A 288 -20.82 -6.95 7.33
N ASN A 289 -19.59 -7.40 7.03
CA ASN A 289 -18.35 -6.78 7.52
C ASN A 289 -17.27 -6.68 6.43
N PRO A 290 -17.48 -5.84 5.42
CA PRO A 290 -16.58 -5.75 4.27
C PRO A 290 -15.19 -5.22 4.60
N SER A 291 -15.00 -4.48 5.69
CA SER A 291 -13.69 -4.02 6.16
C SER A 291 -12.82 -5.19 6.64
N GLN A 292 -13.37 -6.06 7.47
CA GLN A 292 -12.68 -7.26 7.95
C GLN A 292 -12.26 -8.19 6.79
N PHE A 293 -13.12 -8.31 5.77
CA PHE A 293 -12.86 -9.14 4.59
C PHE A 293 -12.25 -8.38 3.40
N HIS A 294 -11.80 -7.16 3.63
CA HIS A 294 -11.02 -6.44 2.61
C HIS A 294 -9.69 -7.17 2.33
N GLY A 295 -8.93 -7.50 3.38
CA GLY A 295 -7.73 -8.31 3.32
C GLY A 295 -7.74 -9.30 4.49
N THR A 296 -8.26 -10.51 4.27
CA THR A 296 -8.50 -11.49 5.33
C THR A 296 -7.39 -12.55 5.42
N PRO A 297 -7.01 -13.02 6.64
CA PRO A 297 -6.25 -14.25 6.80
C PRO A 297 -7.10 -15.47 6.39
N PRO A 298 -6.55 -16.69 6.37
CA PRO A 298 -7.31 -17.91 6.23
C PRO A 298 -8.47 -18.00 7.24
N PHE A 299 -9.65 -18.42 6.78
CA PHE A 299 -10.87 -18.45 7.58
C PHE A 299 -11.71 -19.69 7.25
N ASP A 300 -12.63 -20.04 8.14
CA ASP A 300 -13.62 -21.07 7.94
C ASP A 300 -14.72 -20.54 6.97
N PRO A 301 -14.92 -21.15 5.80
CA PRO A 301 -15.85 -20.64 4.80
C PRO A 301 -17.33 -20.71 5.20
N GLU A 302 -17.70 -21.50 6.22
CA GLU A 302 -19.07 -21.59 6.72
C GLU A 302 -19.38 -20.51 7.74
N THR A 303 -18.39 -20.15 8.57
CA THR A 303 -18.61 -19.23 9.70
C THR A 303 -17.95 -17.86 9.52
N GLY A 304 -17.04 -17.69 8.57
CA GLY A 304 -16.23 -16.49 8.38
C GLY A 304 -15.17 -16.26 9.47
N LYS A 305 -15.02 -17.19 10.44
CA LYS A 305 -14.07 -17.04 11.54
C LYS A 305 -12.64 -17.36 11.10
N ALA A 306 -11.68 -16.51 11.50
CA ALA A 306 -10.28 -16.77 11.22
C ALA A 306 -9.83 -18.12 11.81
N VAL A 307 -9.12 -18.92 11.01
CA VAL A 307 -8.57 -20.23 11.43
C VAL A 307 -7.39 -20.04 12.38
N VAL A 308 -6.68 -18.90 12.26
CA VAL A 308 -5.51 -18.60 13.09
C VAL A 308 -6.00 -18.17 14.49
N LYS A 309 -5.56 -18.90 15.52
CA LYS A 309 -5.84 -18.53 16.91
C LYS A 309 -5.25 -17.14 17.18
N LYS A 310 -6.05 -16.25 17.82
CA LYS A 310 -5.52 -14.97 18.34
C LYS A 310 -4.27 -15.24 19.14
N GLN A 311 -3.14 -14.70 18.72
CA GLN A 311 -1.89 -14.79 19.47
C GLN A 311 -2.08 -13.95 20.75
N LYS A 312 -1.49 -14.44 21.88
CA LYS A 312 -1.52 -13.72 23.17
C LYS A 312 -0.64 -12.46 23.16
N VAL A 313 0.27 -12.37 22.20
CA VAL A 313 1.24 -11.26 22.05
C VAL A 313 0.62 -10.19 21.16
N MET A 314 0.74 -8.93 21.56
CA MET A 314 0.28 -7.77 20.79
C MET A 314 1.08 -7.61 19.51
N SER A 315 0.43 -7.11 18.45
CA SER A 315 1.15 -6.68 17.25
C SER A 315 1.85 -5.33 17.47
N TYR A 316 2.83 -5.01 16.62
CA TYR A 316 3.43 -3.66 16.63
C TYR A 316 2.38 -2.56 16.41
N THR A 317 1.43 -2.80 15.53
CA THR A 317 0.30 -1.89 15.26
C THR A 317 -0.58 -1.67 16.51
N ASP A 318 -0.89 -2.74 17.29
CA ASP A 318 -1.65 -2.61 18.55
C ASP A 318 -0.87 -1.79 19.58
N VAL A 319 0.45 -2.02 19.71
CA VAL A 319 1.31 -1.27 20.64
C VAL A 319 1.40 0.18 20.22
N PHE A 320 1.54 0.48 18.92
CA PHE A 320 1.51 1.85 18.41
C PHE A 320 0.20 2.56 18.77
N GLY A 321 -0.94 1.96 18.46
CA GLY A 321 -2.25 2.56 18.73
C GLY A 321 -2.50 2.84 20.21
N ARG A 322 -2.19 1.87 21.10
CA ARG A 322 -2.29 2.05 22.56
C ARG A 322 -1.37 3.16 23.07
N THR A 323 -0.14 3.22 22.52
CA THR A 323 0.82 4.26 22.92
C THR A 323 0.37 5.63 22.47
N MET A 324 -0.24 5.75 21.28
CA MET A 324 -0.84 7.00 20.80
C MET A 324 -1.93 7.51 21.76
N VAL A 325 -2.83 6.64 22.21
CA VAL A 325 -3.87 6.99 23.20
C VAL A 325 -3.23 7.49 24.48
N LYS A 326 -2.27 6.74 25.04
CA LYS A 326 -1.57 7.11 26.28
C LYS A 326 -0.85 8.46 26.18
N LEU A 327 -0.20 8.75 25.07
CA LEU A 327 0.50 10.03 24.85
C LEU A 327 -0.48 11.21 24.68
N ALA A 328 -1.66 10.94 24.13
CA ALA A 328 -2.70 11.95 23.97
C ALA A 328 -3.47 12.28 25.26
N GLU A 329 -3.46 11.38 26.25
CA GLU A 329 -3.98 11.64 27.61
C GLU A 329 -3.20 12.74 28.31
N ASP A 330 -1.86 12.72 28.15
CA ASP A 330 -0.95 13.66 28.81
C ASP A 330 -0.68 14.93 27.99
N ASN A 331 -1.01 14.94 26.67
CA ASN A 331 -0.67 16.03 25.76
C ASN A 331 -1.82 16.29 24.76
N ASP A 332 -2.50 17.40 24.93
CA ASP A 332 -3.63 17.85 24.09
C ASP A 332 -3.22 18.27 22.67
N LYS A 333 -1.93 18.49 22.45
CA LYS A 333 -1.37 18.82 21.12
C LYS A 333 -1.19 17.61 20.21
N VAL A 334 -1.26 16.38 20.73
CA VAL A 334 -1.09 15.16 19.93
C VAL A 334 -2.30 14.97 19.03
N VAL A 335 -2.02 14.87 17.71
CA VAL A 335 -2.99 14.68 16.64
C VAL A 335 -2.60 13.45 15.84
N ALA A 336 -3.56 12.61 15.50
CA ALA A 336 -3.34 11.43 14.65
C ALA A 336 -3.93 11.65 13.25
N ILE A 337 -3.15 11.30 12.22
CA ILE A 337 -3.55 11.38 10.82
C ILE A 337 -3.31 10.02 10.16
N THR A 338 -4.26 9.55 9.36
CA THR A 338 -4.10 8.36 8.52
C THR A 338 -4.69 8.57 7.13
N ALA A 339 -4.31 7.72 6.18
CA ALA A 339 -4.78 7.77 4.80
C ALA A 339 -5.62 6.53 4.48
N ALA A 340 -6.93 6.55 4.82
CA ALA A 340 -7.91 5.48 4.63
C ALA A 340 -7.55 4.16 5.34
N MET A 341 -6.73 4.22 6.40
CA MET A 341 -6.14 3.03 7.04
C MET A 341 -6.29 3.06 8.57
N CYS A 342 -7.40 3.55 9.11
CA CYS A 342 -7.62 3.68 10.55
C CYS A 342 -7.34 2.36 11.29
N ASP A 343 -8.04 1.28 10.89
CA ASP A 343 -7.86 -0.06 11.47
C ASP A 343 -6.45 -0.62 11.19
N GLY A 344 -5.98 -0.42 9.95
CA GLY A 344 -4.69 -0.92 9.50
C GLY A 344 -3.49 -0.32 10.21
N THR A 345 -3.63 0.88 10.79
CA THR A 345 -2.60 1.58 11.58
C THR A 345 -2.87 1.56 13.09
N GLY A 346 -3.98 0.91 13.54
CA GLY A 346 -4.32 0.74 14.95
C GLY A 346 -4.84 2.01 15.63
N LEU A 347 -5.39 2.95 14.86
CA LEU A 347 -5.85 4.24 15.36
C LEU A 347 -7.34 4.27 15.78
N GLU A 348 -8.05 3.12 15.77
CA GLU A 348 -9.50 3.08 16.09
C GLU A 348 -9.80 3.58 17.51
N GLN A 349 -8.98 3.20 18.48
CA GLN A 349 -9.16 3.67 19.85
C GLN A 349 -8.89 5.16 19.98
N PHE A 350 -7.86 5.67 19.29
CA PHE A 350 -7.58 7.10 19.25
C PHE A 350 -8.73 7.88 18.61
N ALA A 351 -9.21 7.43 17.47
CA ALA A 351 -10.33 8.05 16.76
C ALA A 351 -11.62 8.09 17.61
N ALA A 352 -11.88 7.02 18.37
CA ALA A 352 -13.05 6.93 19.25
C ALA A 352 -12.93 7.85 20.49
N GLN A 353 -11.73 7.98 21.07
CA GLN A 353 -11.52 8.77 22.28
C GLN A 353 -11.25 10.25 22.01
N TYR A 354 -10.63 10.57 20.90
CA TYR A 354 -10.20 11.92 20.51
C TYR A 354 -10.65 12.29 19.09
N PRO A 355 -11.96 12.27 18.79
CA PRO A 355 -12.47 12.47 17.42
C PRO A 355 -12.05 13.82 16.81
N ASP A 356 -11.93 14.89 17.62
CA ASP A 356 -11.51 16.22 17.18
C ASP A 356 -10.00 16.33 16.90
N ARG A 357 -9.21 15.32 17.27
CA ARG A 357 -7.78 15.23 17.07
C ARG A 357 -7.38 14.07 16.14
N PHE A 358 -8.37 13.45 15.49
CA PHE A 358 -8.16 12.38 14.50
C PHE A 358 -8.62 12.83 13.13
N PHE A 359 -7.77 12.61 12.11
CA PHE A 359 -8.07 12.94 10.72
C PHE A 359 -7.77 11.76 9.80
N ASP A 360 -8.81 11.22 9.18
CA ASP A 360 -8.66 10.35 8.03
C ASP A 360 -8.74 11.20 6.75
N VAL A 361 -7.67 11.24 5.98
CA VAL A 361 -7.59 12.08 4.77
C VAL A 361 -8.04 11.33 3.50
N GLY A 362 -8.53 10.09 3.63
CA GLY A 362 -8.77 9.21 2.49
C GLY A 362 -7.45 8.72 1.87
N ILE A 363 -7.51 8.19 0.64
CA ILE A 363 -6.30 7.74 -0.06
C ILE A 363 -5.56 8.98 -0.61
N ALA A 364 -4.96 9.76 0.28
CA ALA A 364 -4.34 11.05 -0.04
C ALA A 364 -3.09 11.32 0.82
N GLU A 365 -2.10 10.46 0.71
CA GLU A 365 -0.88 10.47 1.53
C GLU A 365 -0.12 11.80 1.41
N SER A 366 -0.02 12.36 0.20
CA SER A 366 0.61 13.68 -0.04
C SER A 366 -0.09 14.79 0.73
N HIS A 367 -1.44 14.83 0.66
CA HIS A 367 -2.25 15.76 1.45
C HIS A 367 -2.05 15.55 2.95
N GLY A 368 -2.04 14.29 3.41
CA GLY A 368 -1.87 13.95 4.83
C GLY A 368 -0.57 14.49 5.42
N VAL A 369 0.54 14.42 4.68
CA VAL A 369 1.84 14.97 5.13
C VAL A 369 1.82 16.50 5.15
N THR A 370 1.35 17.17 4.09
CA THR A 370 1.26 18.63 4.06
C THR A 370 0.28 19.16 5.12
N PHE A 371 -0.86 18.47 5.33
CA PHE A 371 -1.81 18.81 6.38
C PHE A 371 -1.18 18.69 7.78
N ALA A 372 -0.40 17.64 8.03
CA ALA A 372 0.38 17.51 9.27
C ALA A 372 1.37 18.67 9.46
N CYS A 373 2.02 19.10 8.38
CA CYS A 373 2.93 20.26 8.44
C CYS A 373 2.19 21.55 8.82
N GLY A 374 0.98 21.77 8.28
CA GLY A 374 0.13 22.90 8.68
C GLY A 374 -0.24 22.87 10.16
N LEU A 375 -0.64 21.70 10.68
CA LEU A 375 -0.93 21.53 12.12
C LEU A 375 0.32 21.79 12.99
N ALA A 376 1.48 21.31 12.57
CA ALA A 376 2.73 21.51 13.29
C ALA A 376 3.17 22.97 13.30
N ALA A 377 2.96 23.72 12.22
CA ALA A 377 3.23 25.14 12.12
C ALA A 377 2.41 25.98 13.13
N GLU A 378 1.19 25.50 13.47
CA GLU A 378 0.32 26.09 14.50
C GLU A 378 0.55 25.48 15.90
N GLY A 379 1.65 24.74 16.10
CA GLY A 379 2.11 24.27 17.40
C GLY A 379 1.53 22.95 17.87
N MET A 380 0.83 22.21 17.01
CA MET A 380 0.39 20.84 17.29
C MET A 380 1.54 19.83 17.16
N ARG A 381 1.32 18.60 17.60
CA ARG A 381 2.26 17.46 17.53
C ARG A 381 1.64 16.33 16.71
N PRO A 382 1.58 16.45 15.38
CA PRO A 382 0.93 15.47 14.53
C PRO A 382 1.78 14.21 14.34
N VAL A 383 1.10 13.06 14.37
CA VAL A 383 1.62 11.76 13.99
C VAL A 383 0.88 11.30 12.74
N THR A 384 1.59 11.15 11.65
CA THR A 384 1.05 10.68 10.37
C THR A 384 1.35 9.21 10.23
N ALA A 385 0.34 8.35 10.45
CA ALA A 385 0.45 6.90 10.38
C ALA A 385 0.07 6.40 8.99
N ILE A 386 1.08 6.03 8.20
CA ILE A 386 0.96 5.56 6.82
C ILE A 386 1.88 4.35 6.64
N TYR A 387 1.45 3.36 5.83
CA TYR A 387 2.33 2.23 5.50
C TYR A 387 3.59 2.70 4.78
N SER A 388 4.72 2.09 5.12
CA SER A 388 6.03 2.45 4.57
C SER A 388 6.03 2.53 3.04
N THR A 389 5.44 1.54 2.36
CA THR A 389 5.34 1.56 0.90
C THR A 389 4.47 2.70 0.35
N PHE A 390 3.39 3.08 1.06
CA PHE A 390 2.49 4.16 0.61
C PHE A 390 3.05 5.55 0.89
N MET A 391 3.94 5.69 1.88
CA MET A 391 4.66 6.94 2.14
C MET A 391 5.50 7.40 0.94
N GLN A 392 5.89 6.49 0.04
CA GLN A 392 6.59 6.86 -1.21
C GLN A 392 5.81 7.91 -2.04
N ARG A 393 4.47 7.90 -1.96
CA ARG A 393 3.62 8.85 -2.69
C ARG A 393 3.74 10.29 -2.17
N ALA A 394 4.14 10.45 -0.91
CA ALA A 394 4.29 11.75 -0.24
C ALA A 394 5.75 12.21 -0.13
N TYR A 395 6.65 11.64 -0.92
CA TYR A 395 8.08 11.92 -0.80
C TYR A 395 8.43 13.40 -1.01
N ASP A 396 7.85 14.05 -2.01
CA ASP A 396 8.04 15.49 -2.23
C ASP A 396 7.60 16.33 -1.03
N GLN A 397 6.45 16.01 -0.43
CA GLN A 397 5.94 16.71 0.76
C GLN A 397 6.83 16.48 1.99
N VAL A 398 7.44 15.30 2.11
CA VAL A 398 8.44 15.05 3.16
C VAL A 398 9.68 15.92 2.95
N VAL A 399 10.15 16.08 1.72
CA VAL A 399 11.31 16.94 1.39
C VAL A 399 10.99 18.41 1.63
N HIS A 400 9.96 18.91 0.92
CA HIS A 400 9.68 20.33 0.78
C HIS A 400 8.87 20.89 1.96
N ASP A 401 7.76 20.22 2.34
CA ASP A 401 6.87 20.77 3.36
C ASP A 401 7.33 20.44 4.78
N LEU A 402 7.93 19.26 4.97
CA LEU A 402 8.33 18.80 6.29
C LEU A 402 9.80 19.12 6.64
N CYS A 403 10.75 18.54 5.88
CA CYS A 403 12.17 18.60 6.25
C CYS A 403 12.78 19.98 6.01
N LEU A 404 12.46 20.65 4.90
CA LEU A 404 12.95 21.99 4.59
C LEU A 404 12.56 23.00 5.68
N GLN A 405 11.33 22.88 6.19
CA GLN A 405 10.79 23.76 7.23
C GLN A 405 11.13 23.30 8.66
N ASN A 406 11.75 22.12 8.81
CA ASN A 406 12.13 21.53 10.10
C ASN A 406 10.94 21.43 11.08
N LEU A 407 9.78 21.00 10.63
CA LEU A 407 8.57 20.95 11.44
C LEU A 407 8.49 19.67 12.31
N PRO A 408 7.95 19.76 13.53
CA PRO A 408 7.87 18.63 14.46
C PRO A 408 6.70 17.68 14.13
N VAL A 409 6.82 16.96 13.02
CA VAL A 409 5.88 15.91 12.59
C VAL A 409 6.53 14.55 12.76
N THR A 410 5.79 13.60 13.31
CA THR A 410 6.22 12.21 13.38
C THR A 410 5.59 11.41 12.24
N LEU A 411 6.42 10.82 11.39
CA LEU A 411 6.01 9.84 10.38
C LEU A 411 6.06 8.45 10.99
N ALA A 412 4.92 7.84 11.31
CA ALA A 412 4.81 6.46 11.77
C ALA A 412 4.64 5.53 10.56
N LEU A 413 5.75 4.89 10.17
CA LEU A 413 5.83 4.03 8.99
C LEU A 413 5.53 2.58 9.39
N ASP A 414 4.26 2.21 9.39
CA ASP A 414 3.84 0.83 9.63
C ASP A 414 4.22 -0.05 8.43
N ARG A 415 4.42 -1.33 8.66
CA ARG A 415 4.78 -2.33 7.63
C ARG A 415 6.11 -2.04 6.93
N ALA A 416 7.09 -1.52 7.66
CA ALA A 416 8.46 -1.43 7.18
C ALA A 416 9.10 -2.83 7.06
N GLY A 417 9.97 -3.00 6.06
CA GLY A 417 10.59 -4.30 5.75
C GLY A 417 9.72 -5.21 4.90
N ILE A 418 9.95 -6.51 5.00
CA ILE A 418 9.20 -7.53 4.27
C ILE A 418 7.79 -7.67 4.87
N VAL A 419 6.76 -7.40 4.04
CA VAL A 419 5.35 -7.48 4.46
C VAL A 419 4.77 -8.88 4.29
N GLY A 420 5.17 -9.58 3.21
CA GLY A 420 4.74 -10.95 2.99
C GLY A 420 3.99 -11.18 1.68
N GLU A 421 2.76 -11.66 1.78
CA GLU A 421 2.00 -12.26 0.68
C GLU A 421 1.53 -11.27 -0.39
N ASP A 422 1.52 -9.96 -0.09
CA ASP A 422 1.16 -8.89 -1.04
C ASP A 422 2.33 -8.49 -1.94
N GLY A 423 3.55 -8.91 -1.59
CA GLY A 423 4.72 -8.87 -2.46
C GLY A 423 5.29 -7.48 -2.75
N PRO A 424 5.89 -7.28 -3.93
CA PRO A 424 6.75 -6.15 -4.25
C PRO A 424 6.08 -4.79 -4.15
N THR A 425 4.77 -4.72 -4.27
CA THR A 425 4.01 -3.47 -4.18
C THR A 425 3.75 -3.03 -2.74
N HIS A 426 3.91 -3.95 -1.76
CA HIS A 426 3.59 -3.69 -0.36
C HIS A 426 4.80 -3.77 0.58
N HIS A 427 5.94 -4.32 0.15
CA HIS A 427 7.16 -4.33 0.96
C HIS A 427 7.65 -2.91 1.24
N GLY A 428 7.87 -2.59 2.52
CA GLY A 428 8.41 -1.31 2.99
C GLY A 428 9.95 -1.35 3.06
N VAL A 429 10.61 -1.59 1.94
CA VAL A 429 12.06 -1.88 1.91
C VAL A 429 12.90 -0.76 1.31
N PHE A 430 12.31 0.41 1.09
CA PHE A 430 12.97 1.57 0.47
C PHE A 430 12.99 2.81 1.37
N ASP A 431 12.27 2.80 2.50
CA ASP A 431 12.03 3.97 3.35
C ASP A 431 13.31 4.56 3.94
N ILE A 432 14.24 3.73 4.42
CA ILE A 432 15.54 4.23 4.90
C ILE A 432 16.28 4.98 3.78
N ALA A 433 16.33 4.39 2.58
CA ALA A 433 17.11 4.94 1.48
C ALA A 433 16.61 6.33 1.04
N TYR A 434 15.29 6.52 0.92
CA TYR A 434 14.74 7.80 0.47
C TYR A 434 14.54 8.83 1.59
N LEU A 435 14.67 8.46 2.88
CA LEU A 435 14.55 9.40 4.00
C LEU A 435 15.90 9.82 4.58
N ARG A 436 16.92 8.92 4.63
CA ARG A 436 18.13 9.18 5.40
C ARG A 436 19.01 10.32 4.86
N HIS A 437 18.91 10.64 3.58
CA HIS A 437 19.67 11.76 3.01
C HIS A 437 19.01 13.14 3.24
N LEU A 438 17.76 13.17 3.73
CA LEU A 438 17.06 14.43 3.97
C LEU A 438 17.64 15.17 5.20
N PRO A 439 17.98 16.46 5.09
CA PRO A 439 18.35 17.24 6.26
C PRO A 439 17.26 17.24 7.34
N ASN A 440 17.66 17.44 8.60
CA ASN A 440 16.79 17.55 9.78
C ASN A 440 16.04 16.25 10.18
N MET A 441 15.90 15.27 9.30
CA MET A 441 15.16 14.03 9.56
C MET A 441 15.90 13.14 10.57
N VAL A 442 15.19 12.74 11.64
CA VAL A 442 15.60 11.64 12.55
C VAL A 442 14.89 10.36 12.13
N ILE A 443 15.63 9.24 12.04
CA ILE A 443 15.06 7.94 11.62
C ILE A 443 15.35 6.89 12.68
N MET A 444 14.29 6.28 13.21
CA MET A 444 14.29 5.29 14.28
C MET A 444 13.68 3.96 13.82
N ALA A 445 14.21 2.85 14.32
CA ALA A 445 13.65 1.52 14.09
C ALA A 445 13.77 0.66 15.36
N PRO A 446 12.66 0.35 16.04
CA PRO A 446 12.65 -0.37 17.30
C PRO A 446 13.01 -1.86 17.11
N LYS A 447 13.81 -2.40 18.04
CA LYS A 447 14.16 -3.84 18.07
C LYS A 447 12.97 -4.72 18.48
N ASP A 448 12.05 -4.18 19.27
CA ASP A 448 10.90 -4.87 19.82
C ASP A 448 9.74 -3.89 20.10
N GLU A 449 8.59 -4.41 20.53
CA GLU A 449 7.40 -3.63 20.81
C GLU A 449 7.55 -2.71 22.03
N ASN A 450 8.41 -3.04 22.99
CA ASN A 450 8.67 -2.16 24.13
C ASN A 450 9.50 -0.94 23.71
N GLU A 451 10.51 -1.13 22.87
CA GLU A 451 11.30 -0.02 22.33
C GLU A 451 10.47 0.89 21.42
N LEU A 452 9.46 0.33 20.69
CA LEU A 452 8.52 1.09 19.87
C LEU A 452 7.81 2.19 20.66
N GLN A 453 7.26 1.88 21.84
CA GLN A 453 6.56 2.90 22.66
C GLN A 453 7.49 4.01 23.13
N HIS A 454 8.74 3.68 23.46
CA HIS A 454 9.76 4.67 23.86
C HIS A 454 10.19 5.57 22.69
N MET A 455 10.35 4.97 21.51
CA MET A 455 10.69 5.73 20.30
C MET A 455 9.56 6.66 19.87
N LEU A 456 8.29 6.25 20.01
CA LEU A 456 7.16 7.11 19.69
C LEU A 456 7.10 8.33 20.62
N LYS A 457 7.32 8.15 21.92
CA LYS A 457 7.46 9.27 22.86
C LYS A 457 8.63 10.17 22.47
N THR A 458 9.78 9.58 22.16
CA THR A 458 10.98 10.32 21.75
C THR A 458 10.75 11.15 20.49
N ALA A 459 10.04 10.59 19.51
CA ALA A 459 9.69 11.29 18.27
C ALA A 459 8.76 12.48 18.52
N LEU A 460 7.76 12.32 19.38
CA LEU A 460 6.81 13.39 19.73
C LEU A 460 7.46 14.53 20.52
N GLU A 461 8.46 14.25 21.33
CA GLU A 461 9.21 15.28 22.08
C GLU A 461 10.31 15.95 21.24
N TYR A 462 10.70 15.36 20.12
CA TYR A 462 11.69 15.95 19.24
C TYR A 462 11.13 17.18 18.51
N HIS A 463 11.95 18.25 18.41
CA HIS A 463 11.56 19.53 17.80
C HIS A 463 11.91 19.62 16.31
N GLY A 464 11.72 18.54 15.57
CA GLY A 464 11.96 18.44 14.15
C GLY A 464 11.28 17.18 13.55
N PRO A 465 11.49 16.94 12.26
CA PRO A 465 10.90 15.78 11.58
C PRO A 465 11.50 14.46 12.08
N ALA A 466 10.64 13.52 12.45
CA ALA A 466 11.03 12.18 12.88
C ALA A 466 10.28 11.10 12.11
N ALA A 467 10.98 10.05 11.67
CA ALA A 467 10.40 8.85 11.09
C ALA A 467 10.64 7.67 12.03
N LEU A 468 9.56 6.98 12.39
CA LEU A 468 9.57 5.78 13.20
C LEU A 468 9.06 4.62 12.33
N ARG A 469 9.95 3.68 11.95
CA ARG A 469 9.62 2.54 11.11
C ARG A 469 9.54 1.23 11.89
N TYR A 470 8.45 0.48 11.74
CA TYR A 470 8.23 -0.78 12.44
C TYR A 470 7.55 -1.83 11.54
N PRO A 471 7.79 -3.14 11.79
CA PRO A 471 7.35 -4.19 10.89
C PRO A 471 5.85 -4.53 11.05
N ARG A 472 5.28 -5.18 10.04
CA ARG A 472 4.02 -5.90 10.14
C ARG A 472 4.18 -7.14 11.03
N GLY A 473 3.22 -7.40 11.89
CA GLY A 473 3.10 -8.66 12.61
C GLY A 473 3.13 -8.50 14.12
N THR A 474 3.17 -9.66 14.79
CA THR A 474 3.22 -9.76 16.26
C THR A 474 4.57 -9.30 16.79
N GLY A 475 4.57 -8.68 17.97
CA GLY A 475 5.78 -8.42 18.74
C GLY A 475 6.47 -9.71 19.19
N LEU A 476 7.56 -9.56 19.90
CA LEU A 476 8.34 -10.67 20.44
C LEU A 476 7.78 -11.22 21.77
N GLY A 477 6.81 -10.51 22.37
CA GLY A 477 6.25 -10.83 23.69
C GLY A 477 7.13 -10.38 24.85
N VAL A 478 7.92 -9.33 24.64
CA VAL A 478 8.79 -8.78 25.70
C VAL A 478 7.94 -8.05 26.77
N PRO A 479 8.42 -7.99 28.03
CA PRO A 479 7.77 -7.18 29.07
C PRO A 479 7.67 -5.72 28.65
N MET A 480 6.48 -5.13 28.80
CA MET A 480 6.21 -3.74 28.46
C MET A 480 6.44 -2.84 29.67
N ASP A 481 7.26 -1.80 29.51
CA ASP A 481 7.47 -0.78 30.54
C ASP A 481 6.17 0.01 30.77
N GLN A 482 5.84 0.25 32.04
CA GLN A 482 4.67 1.06 32.40
C GLN A 482 4.89 2.55 32.13
N GLU A 483 6.11 3.03 32.34
CA GLU A 483 6.50 4.41 32.06
C GLU A 483 7.21 4.51 30.72
N LEU A 484 6.76 5.48 29.91
CA LEU A 484 7.42 5.77 28.65
C LEU A 484 8.70 6.59 28.90
N LYS A 485 9.83 6.12 28.37
CA LYS A 485 11.14 6.73 28.52
C LYS A 485 11.51 7.51 27.25
N LEU A 486 12.29 8.56 27.42
CA LEU A 486 12.97 9.23 26.30
C LEU A 486 14.26 8.48 25.99
N LEU A 487 14.47 8.18 24.72
CA LEU A 487 15.74 7.62 24.24
C LEU A 487 16.67 8.77 23.78
N SER A 488 17.93 8.64 24.11
CA SER A 488 18.95 9.60 23.60
C SER A 488 19.09 9.43 22.09
N ILE A 489 18.68 10.45 21.32
CA ILE A 489 18.72 10.43 19.85
C ILE A 489 20.16 10.18 19.38
N GLY A 490 20.33 9.27 18.44
CA GLY A 490 21.62 8.88 17.89
C GLY A 490 22.48 8.00 18.81
N LYS A 491 21.90 7.37 19.84
CA LYS A 491 22.61 6.43 20.73
C LYS A 491 22.10 5.00 20.55
N GLY A 492 23.04 4.12 20.18
CA GLY A 492 22.84 2.68 20.11
C GLY A 492 22.97 1.98 21.49
N GLU A 493 22.75 0.68 21.48
CA GLU A 493 22.83 -0.18 22.67
C GLU A 493 23.66 -1.41 22.39
N VAL A 494 24.69 -1.67 23.19
CA VAL A 494 25.46 -2.93 23.14
C VAL A 494 24.67 -4.01 23.87
N LEU A 495 24.26 -5.05 23.15
CA LEU A 495 23.49 -6.17 23.70
C LEU A 495 24.37 -7.35 24.10
N GLN A 496 25.54 -7.51 23.45
CA GLN A 496 26.51 -8.54 23.69
C GLN A 496 27.90 -7.99 23.38
N ASP A 497 28.87 -8.26 24.27
CA ASP A 497 30.28 -7.92 24.04
C ASP A 497 30.99 -9.02 23.24
N GLY A 498 32.02 -8.62 22.45
CA GLY A 498 32.82 -9.53 21.65
C GLY A 498 33.95 -8.81 20.91
N ASP A 499 35.04 -9.57 20.63
CA ASP A 499 36.31 -9.01 20.14
C ASP A 499 36.67 -9.43 18.71
N ASP A 500 36.03 -10.45 18.13
CA ASP A 500 36.35 -10.96 16.78
C ASP A 500 35.63 -10.24 15.67
N VAL A 501 34.37 -9.87 15.89
CA VAL A 501 33.48 -9.22 14.91
C VAL A 501 32.38 -8.47 15.63
N VAL A 502 31.89 -7.38 15.03
CA VAL A 502 30.72 -6.65 15.51
C VAL A 502 29.57 -6.82 14.54
N ILE A 503 28.40 -7.23 15.04
CA ILE A 503 27.13 -7.27 14.30
C ILE A 503 26.29 -6.06 14.75
N ILE A 504 26.08 -5.11 13.85
CA ILE A 504 25.25 -3.93 14.09
C ILE A 504 23.93 -4.12 13.35
N ALA A 505 22.87 -4.39 14.09
CA ALA A 505 21.54 -4.64 13.54
C ALA A 505 20.59 -3.47 13.79
N ILE A 506 19.61 -3.30 12.91
CA ILE A 506 18.60 -2.25 13.01
C ILE A 506 17.18 -2.84 12.98
N GLY A 507 16.30 -2.34 13.86
CA GLY A 507 14.91 -2.72 13.91
C GLY A 507 14.70 -4.21 14.23
N ASN A 508 13.74 -4.84 13.58
CA ASN A 508 13.39 -6.25 13.76
C ASN A 508 14.52 -7.26 13.43
N MET A 509 15.63 -6.80 12.84
CA MET A 509 16.82 -7.63 12.61
C MET A 509 17.71 -7.78 13.84
N VAL A 510 17.46 -7.05 14.91
CA VAL A 510 18.25 -7.12 16.15
C VAL A 510 18.11 -8.48 16.83
N ARG A 511 16.89 -9.01 16.92
CA ARG A 511 16.66 -10.33 17.57
C ARG A 511 17.34 -11.48 16.85
N PRO A 512 17.17 -11.69 15.53
CA PRO A 512 17.90 -12.75 14.83
C PRO A 512 19.42 -12.53 14.82
N ALA A 513 19.90 -11.28 14.84
CA ALA A 513 21.33 -10.99 14.98
C ALA A 513 21.87 -11.36 16.36
N GLN A 514 21.11 -11.13 17.43
CA GLN A 514 21.47 -11.53 18.79
C GLN A 514 21.57 -13.07 18.93
N GLU A 515 20.55 -13.78 18.43
CA GLU A 515 20.55 -15.24 18.41
C GLU A 515 21.72 -15.83 17.60
N ALA A 516 22.05 -15.20 16.46
CA ALA A 516 23.22 -15.57 15.67
C ALA A 516 24.53 -15.30 16.43
N GLY A 517 24.64 -14.17 17.16
CA GLY A 517 25.77 -13.83 18.01
C GLY A 517 26.02 -14.84 19.14
N GLU A 518 24.96 -15.28 19.82
CA GLU A 518 24.99 -16.33 20.84
C GLU A 518 25.52 -17.66 20.26
N ARG A 519 25.05 -18.04 19.06
CA ARG A 519 25.52 -19.26 18.38
C ARG A 519 26.96 -19.16 17.90
N LEU A 520 27.40 -17.99 17.41
CA LEU A 520 28.80 -17.72 17.04
C LEU A 520 29.71 -17.90 18.27
N LYS A 521 29.33 -17.36 19.41
CA LYS A 521 30.05 -17.50 20.69
C LYS A 521 30.18 -18.96 21.11
N ALA A 522 29.09 -19.73 20.99
CA ALA A 522 29.13 -21.19 21.24
C ALA A 522 30.06 -21.94 20.27
N GLY A 523 30.23 -21.43 19.06
CA GLY A 523 31.17 -21.92 18.03
C GLY A 523 32.59 -21.35 18.13
N GLY A 524 32.94 -20.58 19.18
CA GLY A 524 34.28 -20.05 19.41
C GLY A 524 34.58 -18.72 18.71
N ILE A 525 33.59 -18.03 18.15
CA ILE A 525 33.73 -16.70 17.57
C ILE A 525 33.12 -15.67 18.53
N SER A 526 33.93 -14.76 19.06
CA SER A 526 33.53 -13.72 20.01
C SER A 526 32.88 -12.53 19.23
N ALA A 527 31.56 -12.61 19.04
CA ALA A 527 30.80 -11.58 18.32
C ALA A 527 30.18 -10.56 19.27
N ALA A 528 30.46 -9.28 19.10
CA ALA A 528 29.67 -8.21 19.70
C ALA A 528 28.38 -8.01 18.92
N VAL A 529 27.26 -7.70 19.61
CA VAL A 529 25.97 -7.42 18.99
C VAL A 529 25.46 -6.06 19.46
N VAL A 530 25.10 -5.21 18.52
CA VAL A 530 24.63 -3.84 18.75
C VAL A 530 23.26 -3.64 18.14
N ASN A 531 22.34 -3.11 18.94
CA ASN A 531 21.11 -2.49 18.47
C ASN A 531 21.40 -1.03 18.07
N ALA A 532 21.36 -0.74 16.79
CA ALA A 532 21.66 0.60 16.31
C ALA A 532 20.62 1.65 16.71
N ARG A 533 19.35 1.26 16.92
CA ARG A 533 18.18 2.14 17.22
C ARG A 533 17.91 3.18 16.17
N PHE A 534 18.93 3.93 15.74
CA PHE A 534 18.85 5.07 14.85
C PHE A 534 19.60 4.80 13.54
N VAL A 535 18.95 5.06 12.43
CA VAL A 535 19.62 5.14 11.13
C VAL A 535 20.24 6.52 10.95
N LYS A 536 19.58 7.55 11.48
CA LYS A 536 20.00 8.93 11.45
C LYS A 536 19.49 9.69 12.69
N PRO A 537 20.37 10.36 13.44
CA PRO A 537 21.82 10.27 13.31
C PRO A 537 22.36 8.90 13.74
N LEU A 538 23.49 8.47 13.20
CA LEU A 538 24.21 7.28 13.66
C LEU A 538 24.90 7.55 15.00
N ASP A 539 25.07 6.52 15.83
CA ASP A 539 26.03 6.55 16.96
C ASP A 539 27.44 6.34 16.43
N GLU A 540 28.00 7.37 15.79
CA GLU A 540 29.34 7.30 15.19
C GLU A 540 30.40 6.96 16.22
N GLU A 541 30.32 7.51 17.46
CA GLU A 541 31.25 7.23 18.54
C GLU A 541 31.31 5.74 18.87
N LEU A 542 30.17 5.12 19.08
CA LEU A 542 30.07 3.67 19.35
C LEU A 542 30.58 2.83 18.17
N ILE A 543 30.10 3.15 16.96
CA ILE A 543 30.45 2.41 15.73
C ILE A 543 31.94 2.48 15.44
N LEU A 544 32.55 3.67 15.52
CA LEU A 544 33.98 3.88 15.26
C LEU A 544 34.86 3.21 16.32
N ARG A 545 34.45 3.26 17.60
CA ARG A 545 35.15 2.58 18.70
C ARG A 545 35.19 1.07 18.47
N LEU A 546 34.05 0.45 18.18
CA LEU A 546 33.94 -0.98 17.95
C LEU A 546 34.63 -1.41 16.66
N ALA A 547 34.57 -0.60 15.59
CA ALA A 547 35.26 -0.84 14.35
C ALA A 547 36.80 -0.86 14.50
N LYS A 548 37.34 0.08 15.31
CA LYS A 548 38.77 0.12 15.62
C LYS A 548 39.22 -1.08 16.49
N MET A 549 38.34 -1.57 17.36
CA MET A 549 38.61 -2.69 18.24
C MET A 549 38.70 -4.02 17.47
N THR A 550 37.74 -4.30 16.60
CA THR A 550 37.64 -5.62 15.94
C THR A 550 38.16 -5.65 14.50
N GLY A 551 38.18 -4.51 13.81
CA GLY A 551 38.47 -4.40 12.38
C GLY A 551 37.49 -5.12 11.46
N ARG A 552 36.39 -5.69 12.00
CA ARG A 552 35.35 -6.45 11.28
C ARG A 552 33.98 -6.03 11.71
N ILE A 553 33.23 -5.47 10.76
CA ILE A 553 31.85 -5.02 11.00
C ILE A 553 30.89 -5.76 10.09
N VAL A 554 29.77 -6.19 10.63
CA VAL A 554 28.63 -6.73 9.89
C VAL A 554 27.43 -5.84 10.18
N THR A 555 26.75 -5.34 9.14
CA THR A 555 25.48 -4.64 9.31
C THR A 555 24.33 -5.53 8.88
N VAL A 556 23.21 -5.49 9.61
CA VAL A 556 22.01 -6.31 9.33
C VAL A 556 20.77 -5.43 9.28
N GLU A 557 20.09 -5.44 8.13
CA GLU A 557 18.90 -4.61 7.88
C GLU A 557 17.85 -5.34 7.04
N GLU A 558 16.58 -5.23 7.39
CA GLU A 558 15.47 -5.67 6.52
C GLU A 558 15.07 -4.54 5.58
N HIS A 559 15.98 -4.24 4.65
CA HIS A 559 15.92 -3.13 3.70
C HIS A 559 16.85 -3.43 2.52
N VAL A 560 16.69 -2.73 1.39
CA VAL A 560 17.64 -2.82 0.28
C VAL A 560 19.02 -2.30 0.71
N LEU A 561 20.08 -2.97 0.25
CA LEU A 561 21.46 -2.60 0.62
C LEU A 561 21.86 -1.23 0.10
N GLN A 562 21.36 -0.84 -1.09
CA GLN A 562 21.68 0.43 -1.70
C GLN A 562 20.97 1.58 -0.95
N GLY A 563 21.79 2.51 -0.43
CA GLY A 563 21.26 3.65 0.33
C GLY A 563 20.70 3.32 1.71
N GLY A 564 20.73 2.05 2.15
CA GLY A 564 20.22 1.60 3.44
C GLY A 564 21.12 1.93 4.62
N PHE A 565 20.87 1.26 5.76
CA PHE A 565 21.60 1.42 7.01
C PHE A 565 23.10 1.05 6.86
N GLY A 566 23.39 -0.07 6.20
CA GLY A 566 24.78 -0.48 5.96
C GLY A 566 25.55 0.51 5.08
N SER A 567 24.87 1.21 4.16
CA SER A 567 25.49 2.29 3.39
C SER A 567 25.84 3.50 4.28
N ALA A 568 24.97 3.86 5.24
CA ALA A 568 25.28 4.93 6.20
C ALA A 568 26.51 4.60 7.07
N VAL A 569 26.66 3.35 7.49
CA VAL A 569 27.84 2.89 8.25
C VAL A 569 29.12 2.97 7.40
N LEU A 570 29.07 2.57 6.12
CA LEU A 570 30.21 2.72 5.20
C LEU A 570 30.60 4.18 4.98
N GLU A 571 29.63 5.08 4.80
CA GLU A 571 29.86 6.52 4.69
C GLU A 571 30.52 7.08 5.98
N CYS A 572 30.08 6.62 7.16
CA CYS A 572 30.72 6.97 8.43
C CYS A 572 32.18 6.53 8.46
N PHE A 573 32.53 5.34 7.98
CA PHE A 573 33.93 4.89 7.93
C PHE A 573 34.78 5.69 6.95
N GLU A 574 34.25 5.99 5.78
CA GLU A 574 34.95 6.82 4.78
C GLU A 574 35.21 8.22 5.30
N ASN A 575 34.21 8.88 5.86
CA ASN A 575 34.33 10.22 6.46
C ASN A 575 35.37 10.26 7.58
N ASN A 576 35.53 9.17 8.32
CA ASN A 576 36.50 9.04 9.42
C ASN A 576 37.81 8.33 9.02
N ARG A 577 38.05 8.10 7.72
CA ARG A 577 39.28 7.48 7.16
C ARG A 577 39.60 6.08 7.73
N LEU A 578 38.58 5.29 8.00
CA LEU A 578 38.70 3.90 8.46
C LEU A 578 38.67 2.88 7.32
N SER A 579 39.52 3.05 6.31
CA SER A 579 39.56 2.19 5.12
C SER A 579 40.01 0.74 5.38
N ALA A 580 40.67 0.47 6.53
CA ALA A 580 41.12 -0.87 6.90
C ALA A 580 40.02 -1.76 7.48
N VAL A 581 38.88 -1.22 7.85
CA VAL A 581 37.75 -1.97 8.42
C VAL A 581 37.10 -2.84 7.34
N LYS A 582 37.04 -4.14 7.57
CA LYS A 582 36.35 -5.06 6.70
C LYS A 582 34.86 -5.06 7.04
N THR A 583 34.02 -4.83 6.05
CA THR A 583 32.58 -4.73 6.27
C THR A 583 31.80 -5.74 5.42
N LEU A 584 30.88 -6.48 6.05
CA LEU A 584 29.84 -7.27 5.41
C LEU A 584 28.51 -6.59 5.64
N ARG A 585 27.73 -6.42 4.58
CA ARG A 585 26.34 -5.92 4.68
C ARG A 585 25.37 -7.06 4.39
N ILE A 586 24.48 -7.34 5.33
CA ILE A 586 23.39 -8.31 5.18
C ILE A 586 22.08 -7.54 5.06
N GLY A 587 21.40 -7.72 3.94
CA GLY A 587 20.15 -7.02 3.59
C GLY A 587 19.61 -7.51 2.25
N LEU A 588 18.61 -6.83 1.72
CA LEU A 588 17.95 -7.22 0.48
C LEU A 588 18.76 -6.79 -0.75
N PRO A 589 18.81 -7.64 -1.80
CA PRO A 589 19.52 -7.34 -3.02
C PRO A 589 18.82 -6.27 -3.88
N ASP A 590 19.52 -5.75 -4.89
CA ASP A 590 19.00 -4.78 -5.88
C ASP A 590 18.00 -5.43 -6.85
N ARG A 591 16.83 -5.77 -6.32
CA ARG A 591 15.67 -6.27 -7.09
C ARG A 591 14.40 -6.13 -6.28
N PHE A 592 13.25 -6.11 -6.94
CA PHE A 592 11.96 -6.21 -6.27
C PHE A 592 11.77 -7.60 -5.66
N ILE A 593 11.41 -7.63 -4.38
CA ILE A 593 11.22 -8.86 -3.62
C ILE A 593 9.84 -9.43 -3.93
N GLU A 594 9.79 -10.70 -4.27
CA GLU A 594 8.56 -11.43 -4.60
C GLU A 594 7.62 -11.58 -3.41
N HIS A 595 6.40 -12.06 -3.68
CA HIS A 595 5.43 -12.41 -2.65
C HIS A 595 5.72 -13.78 -2.02
N GLY A 596 5.32 -13.93 -0.77
CA GLY A 596 5.48 -15.14 0.05
C GLY A 596 5.37 -14.79 1.53
N THR A 597 5.38 -15.76 2.43
CA THR A 597 5.37 -15.47 3.86
C THR A 597 6.68 -14.79 4.29
N GLN A 598 6.63 -13.94 5.31
CA GLN A 598 7.83 -13.27 5.85
C GLN A 598 8.94 -14.28 6.19
N ALA A 599 8.58 -15.42 6.80
CA ALA A 599 9.55 -16.45 7.18
C ALA A 599 10.29 -17.03 5.99
N VAL A 600 9.56 -17.42 4.92
CA VAL A 600 10.15 -17.95 3.68
C VAL A 600 11.06 -16.92 3.01
N LEU A 601 10.64 -15.66 2.96
CA LEU A 601 11.43 -14.61 2.32
C LEU A 601 12.68 -14.27 3.15
N ARG A 602 12.58 -14.15 4.47
CA ARG A 602 13.76 -13.94 5.34
C ARG A 602 14.75 -15.07 5.20
N GLN A 603 14.31 -16.32 5.22
CA GLN A 603 15.17 -17.48 5.01
C GLN A 603 15.87 -17.42 3.64
N LYS A 604 15.11 -17.14 2.58
CA LYS A 604 15.66 -17.04 1.22
C LYS A 604 16.76 -16.00 1.09
N TYR A 605 16.58 -14.85 1.75
CA TYR A 605 17.53 -13.73 1.67
C TYR A 605 18.57 -13.72 2.79
N GLY A 606 18.62 -14.79 3.64
CA GLY A 606 19.58 -14.91 4.71
C GLY A 606 19.41 -13.89 5.84
N LEU A 607 18.17 -13.43 6.05
CA LEU A 607 17.78 -12.47 7.10
C LEU A 607 17.21 -13.16 8.35
N ASP A 608 17.16 -14.48 8.37
CA ASP A 608 16.88 -15.26 9.56
C ASP A 608 18.16 -15.53 10.38
N THR A 609 18.00 -16.10 11.55
CA THR A 609 19.12 -16.42 12.46
C THR A 609 20.16 -17.32 11.80
N ASP A 610 19.72 -18.33 11.02
CA ASP A 610 20.60 -19.27 10.34
C ASP A 610 21.43 -18.60 9.24
N GLY A 611 20.81 -17.76 8.43
CA GLY A 611 21.46 -17.02 7.35
C GLY A 611 22.46 -16.01 7.87
N ILE A 612 22.11 -15.26 8.93
CA ILE A 612 23.02 -14.30 9.58
C ILE A 612 24.21 -15.05 10.17
N PHE A 613 23.97 -16.12 10.94
CA PHE A 613 25.03 -16.94 11.52
C PHE A 613 26.01 -17.46 10.47
N ALA A 614 25.51 -18.06 9.40
CA ALA A 614 26.34 -18.61 8.32
C ALA A 614 27.16 -17.53 7.62
N SER A 615 26.56 -16.38 7.32
CA SER A 615 27.20 -15.25 6.66
C SER A 615 28.31 -14.64 7.51
N VAL A 616 28.07 -14.45 8.80
CA VAL A 616 29.05 -13.87 9.72
C VAL A 616 30.24 -14.85 9.95
N ARG A 617 29.97 -16.14 10.13
CA ARG A 617 31.01 -17.16 10.28
C ARG A 617 31.92 -17.19 9.04
N ASP A 618 31.36 -17.30 7.86
CA ASP A 618 32.13 -17.31 6.60
C ASP A 618 32.93 -16.00 6.42
N PHE A 619 32.37 -14.86 6.79
CA PHE A 619 33.07 -13.59 6.77
C PHE A 619 34.27 -13.54 7.70
N VAL A 620 34.15 -14.01 8.95
CA VAL A 620 35.23 -14.08 9.92
C VAL A 620 36.34 -15.03 9.44
N GLU A 621 35.98 -16.24 8.98
CA GLU A 621 36.93 -17.21 8.42
C GLU A 621 37.75 -16.66 7.28
N LYS A 622 37.07 -16.07 6.25
CA LYS A 622 37.72 -15.48 5.07
C LYS A 622 38.61 -14.30 5.39
N THR A 623 38.27 -13.52 6.41
CA THR A 623 39.03 -12.33 6.79
C THR A 623 40.19 -12.65 7.73
N SER A 624 40.17 -13.79 8.43
CA SER A 624 41.28 -14.29 9.25
C SER A 624 42.37 -14.92 8.40
N LEU A 625 42.03 -15.67 7.35
CA LEU A 625 43.00 -16.36 6.46
C LEU A 625 43.86 -15.42 5.61
N LYS A 626 43.37 -14.19 5.31
CA LYS A 626 44.16 -13.21 4.51
C LYS A 626 45.27 -12.50 5.30
N ALA A 627 45.39 -12.70 6.60
CA ALA A 627 46.49 -12.15 7.43
C ALA A 627 47.81 -12.94 7.31
N VAL A 628 47.81 -14.05 6.59
CA VAL A 628 48.96 -14.98 6.50
C VAL A 628 49.48 -15.14 5.07
N SER A 629 49.61 -14.07 4.31
CA SER A 629 50.42 -14.09 3.05
C SER A 629 51.47 -12.97 3.11
N PRO A 630 52.75 -13.31 3.42
CA PRO A 630 53.81 -12.33 3.16
C PRO A 630 53.92 -12.09 1.66
N VAL A 631 54.00 -10.84 1.29
CA VAL A 631 54.34 -10.39 -0.06
C VAL A 631 55.57 -11.15 -0.51
N ALA A 632 55.43 -12.01 -1.51
CA ALA A 632 56.60 -12.63 -2.16
C ALA A 632 57.47 -11.53 -2.74
N ASN A 633 58.70 -11.42 -2.26
CA ASN A 633 59.72 -10.54 -2.78
C ASN A 633 59.81 -10.68 -4.30
N ILE A 634 59.41 -9.64 -5.01
CA ILE A 634 59.79 -9.49 -6.44
C ILE A 634 61.32 -9.28 -6.45
N LYS A 635 62.04 -10.37 -6.67
CA LYS A 635 63.47 -10.23 -7.04
C LYS A 635 63.53 -9.52 -8.38
N THR A 636 64.01 -8.30 -8.36
CA THR A 636 64.55 -7.65 -9.55
C THR A 636 65.72 -8.49 -10.06
N LYS A 637 65.59 -9.09 -11.24
CA LYS A 637 66.72 -9.57 -11.99
C LYS A 637 67.27 -8.38 -12.76
N ASP A 638 68.43 -7.90 -12.35
CA ASP A 638 69.34 -7.10 -13.21
C ASP A 638 69.83 -7.96 -14.37
N ALA A 639 69.62 -7.52 -15.59
CA ALA A 639 70.58 -7.57 -16.74
C ALA A 639 69.94 -6.86 -17.95
#